data_1debf543e0f09d4cf675b1c00274cd20
#
_entry.id   1debf543e0f09d4cf675b1c00274cd20
#
_cell.length_a   1.000
_cell.length_b   1.000
_cell.length_c   1.000
_cell.angle_alpha   90.00
_cell.angle_beta   90.00
_cell.angle_gamma   90.00
#
_symmetry.space_group_name_H-M   'P 1'
#
loop_
_entity.id
_entity.type
_entity.pdbx_description
1 polymer ?
#
loop_
_entity_poly.entity_id
_entity_poly.type
_entity_poly.pdbx_seq_one_letter_code
_entity_poly.pdbx_strand_id
1 'polypeptide(L)'
;MILATAGHIDHGKTALVRALTGVDADRLPEEKRRGLTIDLGFAYATLPNGAEIGFVDVPGHERFLPNMLAGVLSIDRVLLVVAADDGPRPQTIEHLDILELIEVSEITGVITKTDRVAPERVEAVIGQVGELLAAAGYGESPVFPVSSRTGDGIAALARHLEKTAAIAAGKRAQAGAWGLFRMPIDRAFTLPGIGLVVTGTVAAGAVAVGDRLMVSPGGAAVRVRGLHGQNRPIETAAAGERCAVNIVGSFPAGGEPRRGDWLLAPERHLPARRLDLIVRASRHAEAPLRDGLPVHLHLGTDDVVGRAAVLDGRAIAAGEIGFVQIDLDRPVGALYGDRAVLRNHASRHTLGGGRVVDPLAPRRGRRLPARLALLEAMMPADPATALAQLLAAEEVVDLASFALVRNLGPAQLEALADQDAFLRIGSPRAPVAITRERLTALGDSLVAALGAWHQAQPDVFGPTRATVIGLLRAAAPEAALDAALGTLAASGRVVRQGSLWRLPEHQPRLVAADEKLWGRILPLLEAGELRPPRVREIAAALSLGPEQIERTLRRAERLGRVAKVADNRFYLPATLALLADIARELAEASPEAAFTAQMFKDRSGVGRNLTIHILEYLDRMGATRRIGDARIVLAGGELFA
;
A
#
# COMPACT_ATOMS: atom_id res chain seq x y z
N MET A 1 -25.67 14.77 -11.73
CA MET A 1 -25.87 13.29 -11.70
C MET A 1 -25.69 12.75 -13.12
N ILE A 2 -25.02 11.59 -13.28
CA ILE A 2 -24.89 10.93 -14.61
C ILE A 2 -25.69 9.63 -14.59
N LEU A 3 -26.42 9.35 -15.65
CA LEU A 3 -27.20 8.14 -15.89
C LEU A 3 -26.75 7.47 -17.20
N ALA A 4 -26.69 6.16 -17.25
CA ALA A 4 -26.54 5.43 -18.50
C ALA A 4 -27.89 4.88 -18.98
N THR A 5 -28.05 4.75 -20.31
CA THR A 5 -29.13 3.95 -20.89
C THR A 5 -28.65 2.50 -21.09
N ALA A 6 -29.54 1.52 -20.97
CA ALA A 6 -29.28 0.11 -21.28
C ALA A 6 -30.52 -0.48 -21.98
N GLY A 7 -30.35 -1.55 -22.75
CA GLY A 7 -31.46 -2.19 -23.43
C GLY A 7 -31.15 -2.46 -24.92
N HIS A 8 -32.08 -3.17 -25.59
CA HIS A 8 -31.90 -3.66 -26.96
C HIS A 8 -31.77 -2.51 -27.99
N ILE A 9 -31.19 -2.83 -29.14
CA ILE A 9 -31.20 -1.93 -30.31
C ILE A 9 -32.65 -1.60 -30.67
N ASP A 10 -32.89 -0.42 -31.20
CA ASP A 10 -34.22 0.09 -31.62
C ASP A 10 -35.30 0.20 -30.52
N HIS A 11 -34.96 -0.02 -29.26
CA HIS A 11 -35.87 0.20 -28.13
C HIS A 11 -36.05 1.68 -27.76
N GLY A 12 -35.45 2.61 -28.51
CA GLY A 12 -35.70 4.03 -28.37
C GLY A 12 -34.88 4.73 -27.30
N LYS A 13 -33.68 4.20 -26.92
CA LYS A 13 -32.76 4.83 -25.97
C LYS A 13 -32.43 6.28 -26.33
N THR A 14 -31.87 6.50 -27.52
CA THR A 14 -31.51 7.85 -28.05
C THR A 14 -32.72 8.77 -28.16
N ALA A 15 -33.89 8.22 -28.61
CA ALA A 15 -35.12 8.99 -28.66
C ALA A 15 -35.62 9.42 -27.27
N LEU A 16 -35.48 8.55 -26.27
CA LEU A 16 -35.81 8.87 -24.88
C LEU A 16 -34.88 9.96 -24.32
N VAL A 17 -33.57 9.84 -24.54
CA VAL A 17 -32.58 10.85 -24.14
C VAL A 17 -32.93 12.18 -24.78
N ARG A 18 -33.24 12.20 -26.09
CA ARG A 18 -33.65 13.41 -26.78
C ARG A 18 -34.96 14.01 -26.24
N ALA A 19 -35.95 13.18 -25.87
CA ALA A 19 -37.20 13.65 -25.29
C ALA A 19 -36.99 14.30 -23.90
N LEU A 20 -36.04 13.79 -23.10
CA LEU A 20 -35.69 14.32 -21.78
C LEU A 20 -34.77 15.56 -21.82
N THR A 21 -33.89 15.66 -22.82
CA THR A 21 -32.83 16.69 -22.84
C THR A 21 -33.00 17.73 -23.95
N GLY A 22 -33.78 17.43 -24.97
CA GLY A 22 -33.84 18.23 -26.23
C GLY A 22 -32.62 18.06 -27.15
N VAL A 23 -31.62 17.24 -26.72
CA VAL A 23 -30.35 17.09 -27.44
C VAL A 23 -30.28 15.71 -28.10
N ASP A 24 -29.85 15.68 -29.37
CA ASP A 24 -29.56 14.45 -30.10
C ASP A 24 -28.17 13.93 -29.69
N ALA A 25 -28.14 12.76 -29.03
CA ALA A 25 -26.90 12.14 -28.53
C ALA A 25 -26.06 11.54 -29.68
N ASP A 26 -26.66 11.20 -30.83
CA ASP A 26 -25.97 10.64 -32.00
C ASP A 26 -25.16 11.71 -32.74
N ARG A 27 -23.83 11.58 -32.71
CA ARG A 27 -22.89 12.57 -33.25
C ARG A 27 -22.27 12.14 -34.58
N LEU A 28 -22.06 10.81 -34.76
CA LEU A 28 -21.40 10.32 -35.95
C LEU A 28 -22.31 10.32 -37.15
N PRO A 29 -21.83 10.75 -38.34
CA PRO A 29 -22.63 10.69 -39.56
C PRO A 29 -23.12 9.27 -39.85
N GLU A 30 -22.37 8.27 -39.46
CA GLU A 30 -22.73 6.86 -39.64
C GLU A 30 -23.86 6.41 -38.71
N GLU A 31 -23.92 6.91 -37.46
CA GLU A 31 -25.03 6.68 -36.51
C GLU A 31 -26.34 7.24 -37.11
N LYS A 32 -26.30 8.48 -37.61
CA LYS A 32 -27.47 9.13 -38.24
C LYS A 32 -27.93 8.41 -39.52
N ARG A 33 -26.98 7.87 -40.30
CA ARG A 33 -27.30 7.11 -41.52
C ARG A 33 -27.88 5.73 -41.24
N ARG A 34 -27.36 5.04 -40.21
CA ARG A 34 -27.77 3.69 -39.86
C ARG A 34 -28.92 3.65 -38.85
N GLY A 35 -29.21 4.76 -38.17
CA GLY A 35 -30.22 4.86 -37.11
C GLY A 35 -29.84 4.08 -35.83
N LEU A 36 -28.55 3.84 -35.62
CA LEU A 36 -28.06 3.10 -34.44
C LEU A 36 -26.83 3.76 -33.81
N THR A 37 -26.79 3.82 -32.49
CA THR A 37 -25.66 4.32 -31.71
C THR A 37 -24.48 3.36 -31.80
N ILE A 38 -23.30 3.86 -32.19
CA ILE A 38 -22.06 3.09 -32.34
C ILE A 38 -21.08 3.34 -31.19
N ASP A 39 -20.91 4.64 -30.85
CA ASP A 39 -20.04 5.07 -29.75
C ASP A 39 -20.89 5.67 -28.61
N LEU A 40 -20.26 6.02 -27.50
CA LEU A 40 -20.95 6.65 -26.37
C LEU A 40 -21.50 8.03 -26.79
N GLY A 41 -22.82 8.19 -26.71
CA GLY A 41 -23.50 9.47 -26.84
C GLY A 41 -23.56 10.18 -25.49
N PHE A 42 -23.49 11.52 -25.51
CA PHE A 42 -23.59 12.32 -24.27
C PHE A 42 -24.59 13.45 -24.49
N ALA A 43 -25.55 13.57 -23.58
CA ALA A 43 -26.51 14.63 -23.53
C ALA A 43 -26.70 15.14 -22.10
N TYR A 44 -27.04 16.44 -21.97
CA TYR A 44 -27.22 17.06 -20.65
C TYR A 44 -28.55 17.79 -20.61
N ALA A 45 -29.20 17.78 -19.46
CA ALA A 45 -30.40 18.56 -19.19
C ALA A 45 -30.30 19.25 -17.84
N THR A 46 -30.82 20.49 -17.79
CA THR A 46 -31.08 21.14 -16.51
C THR A 46 -32.55 20.89 -16.16
N LEU A 47 -32.77 20.26 -15.03
CA LEU A 47 -34.12 19.96 -14.53
C LEU A 47 -34.79 21.22 -13.97
N PRO A 48 -36.13 21.25 -13.82
CA PRO A 48 -36.87 22.40 -13.31
C PRO A 48 -36.40 22.90 -11.94
N ASN A 49 -35.88 22.02 -11.10
CA ASN A 49 -35.29 22.35 -9.79
C ASN A 49 -33.85 22.88 -9.87
N GLY A 50 -33.32 23.11 -11.07
CA GLY A 50 -31.95 23.56 -11.33
C GLY A 50 -30.88 22.46 -11.26
N ALA A 51 -31.25 21.22 -10.92
CA ALA A 51 -30.30 20.10 -10.91
C ALA A 51 -29.88 19.71 -12.33
N GLU A 52 -28.60 19.44 -12.51
CA GLU A 52 -28.06 19.02 -13.80
C GLU A 52 -27.97 17.49 -13.89
N ILE A 53 -28.50 16.94 -14.96
CA ILE A 53 -28.39 15.51 -15.28
C ILE A 53 -27.67 15.33 -16.60
N GLY A 54 -26.68 14.42 -16.60
CA GLY A 54 -26.02 13.93 -17.81
C GLY A 54 -26.50 12.53 -18.16
N PHE A 55 -26.67 12.28 -19.44
CA PHE A 55 -26.99 10.96 -19.97
C PHE A 55 -25.80 10.44 -20.76
N VAL A 56 -25.47 9.18 -20.53
CA VAL A 56 -24.55 8.38 -21.35
C VAL A 56 -25.43 7.44 -22.16
N ASP A 57 -25.66 7.77 -23.44
CA ASP A 57 -26.39 6.90 -24.32
C ASP A 57 -25.47 5.82 -24.87
N VAL A 58 -25.75 4.57 -24.48
CA VAL A 58 -24.88 3.44 -24.82
C VAL A 58 -25.45 2.68 -26.01
N PRO A 59 -24.57 2.13 -26.88
CA PRO A 59 -25.01 1.31 -28.00
C PRO A 59 -25.71 0.04 -27.50
N GLY A 60 -26.78 -0.34 -28.21
CA GLY A 60 -27.59 -1.53 -27.88
C GLY A 60 -27.14 -2.80 -28.62
N HIS A 61 -26.21 -2.72 -29.55
CA HIS A 61 -25.81 -3.87 -30.38
C HIS A 61 -24.60 -4.60 -29.75
N GLU A 62 -24.62 -5.94 -29.75
CA GLU A 62 -23.59 -6.81 -29.18
C GLU A 62 -22.16 -6.48 -29.61
N ARG A 63 -21.97 -6.05 -30.87
CA ARG A 63 -20.65 -5.61 -31.40
C ARG A 63 -20.06 -4.41 -30.67
N PHE A 64 -20.91 -3.59 -30.03
CA PHE A 64 -20.52 -2.36 -29.36
C PHE A 64 -20.58 -2.50 -27.84
N LEU A 65 -20.74 -3.73 -27.34
CA LEU A 65 -20.76 -3.99 -25.89
C LEU A 65 -19.53 -3.45 -25.13
N PRO A 66 -18.29 -3.48 -25.68
CA PRO A 66 -17.16 -2.80 -25.05
C PRO A 66 -17.38 -1.30 -24.83
N ASN A 67 -18.11 -0.63 -25.74
CA ASN A 67 -18.47 0.77 -25.55
C ASN A 67 -19.54 0.94 -24.47
N MET A 68 -20.52 0.04 -24.43
CA MET A 68 -21.51 0.01 -23.34
C MET A 68 -20.84 -0.18 -21.98
N LEU A 69 -19.94 -1.14 -21.85
CA LEU A 69 -19.19 -1.40 -20.60
C LEU A 69 -18.41 -0.16 -20.16
N ALA A 70 -17.70 0.50 -21.06
CA ALA A 70 -16.98 1.73 -20.75
C ALA A 70 -17.93 2.87 -20.30
N GLY A 71 -19.17 2.85 -20.74
CA GLY A 71 -20.19 3.81 -20.31
C GLY A 71 -20.76 3.53 -18.92
N VAL A 72 -20.94 2.25 -18.55
CA VAL A 72 -21.64 1.87 -17.30
C VAL A 72 -20.73 1.56 -16.14
N LEU A 73 -19.49 1.13 -16.34
CA LEU A 73 -18.57 0.74 -15.26
C LEU A 73 -18.28 1.87 -14.25
N SER A 74 -18.41 3.13 -14.68
CA SER A 74 -18.19 4.31 -13.85
C SER A 74 -19.49 5.00 -13.39
N ILE A 75 -20.66 4.35 -13.55
CA ILE A 75 -21.97 4.96 -13.32
C ILE A 75 -22.78 4.05 -12.39
N ASP A 76 -23.50 4.68 -11.47
CA ASP A 76 -24.28 3.97 -10.44
C ASP A 76 -25.77 3.87 -10.75
N ARG A 77 -26.25 4.59 -11.80
CA ARG A 77 -27.69 4.67 -12.13
C ARG A 77 -27.91 4.42 -13.60
N VAL A 78 -28.89 3.56 -13.90
CA VAL A 78 -29.16 3.12 -15.26
C VAL A 78 -30.67 3.18 -15.57
N LEU A 79 -31.00 3.63 -16.79
CA LEU A 79 -32.32 3.48 -17.37
C LEU A 79 -32.34 2.21 -18.23
N LEU A 80 -33.07 1.17 -17.79
CA LEU A 80 -33.28 -0.03 -18.58
C LEU A 80 -34.47 0.19 -19.53
N VAL A 81 -34.18 0.38 -20.82
CA VAL A 81 -35.14 0.79 -21.83
C VAL A 81 -35.64 -0.41 -22.63
N VAL A 82 -36.97 -0.64 -22.62
CA VAL A 82 -37.64 -1.73 -23.32
C VAL A 82 -38.81 -1.15 -24.14
N ALA A 83 -38.94 -1.53 -25.39
CA ALA A 83 -40.04 -1.09 -26.25
C ALA A 83 -41.31 -1.93 -25.98
N ALA A 84 -42.46 -1.28 -25.87
CA ALA A 84 -43.75 -1.93 -25.60
C ALA A 84 -44.20 -2.86 -26.75
N ASP A 85 -43.86 -2.51 -27.99
CA ASP A 85 -44.16 -3.33 -29.17
C ASP A 85 -43.38 -4.66 -29.21
N ASP A 86 -42.18 -4.65 -28.67
CA ASP A 86 -41.23 -5.76 -28.79
C ASP A 86 -41.11 -6.58 -27.46
N GLY A 87 -41.12 -5.90 -26.32
CA GLY A 87 -40.85 -6.51 -25.00
C GLY A 87 -39.34 -6.76 -24.75
N PRO A 88 -39.00 -7.44 -23.64
CA PRO A 88 -37.62 -7.78 -23.35
C PRO A 88 -36.99 -8.70 -24.38
N ARG A 89 -35.77 -8.38 -24.82
CA ARG A 89 -35.02 -9.13 -25.82
C ARG A 89 -33.72 -9.72 -25.23
N PRO A 90 -33.05 -10.67 -25.89
CA PRO A 90 -31.80 -11.26 -25.38
C PRO A 90 -30.77 -10.23 -24.94
N GLN A 91 -30.57 -9.13 -25.69
CA GLN A 91 -29.65 -8.06 -25.32
C GLN A 91 -30.11 -7.29 -24.08
N THR A 92 -31.43 -7.19 -23.83
CA THR A 92 -31.95 -6.60 -22.58
C THR A 92 -31.53 -7.43 -21.37
N ILE A 93 -31.59 -8.76 -21.52
CA ILE A 93 -31.19 -9.73 -20.50
C ILE A 93 -29.68 -9.67 -20.28
N GLU A 94 -28.87 -9.67 -21.37
CA GLU A 94 -27.41 -9.54 -21.27
C GLU A 94 -26.98 -8.23 -20.58
N HIS A 95 -27.62 -7.10 -20.92
CA HIS A 95 -27.33 -5.84 -20.29
C HIS A 95 -27.70 -5.87 -18.80
N LEU A 96 -28.85 -6.46 -18.43
CA LEU A 96 -29.26 -6.58 -17.05
C LEU A 96 -28.32 -7.50 -16.24
N ASP A 97 -27.90 -8.62 -16.83
CA ASP A 97 -26.90 -9.52 -16.23
C ASP A 97 -25.59 -8.77 -15.92
N ILE A 98 -25.09 -7.97 -16.88
CA ILE A 98 -23.91 -7.14 -16.66
C ILE A 98 -24.12 -6.12 -15.54
N LEU A 99 -25.28 -5.45 -15.49
CA LEU A 99 -25.57 -4.47 -14.44
C LEU A 99 -25.64 -5.11 -13.05
N GLU A 100 -26.18 -6.33 -12.94
CA GLU A 100 -26.15 -7.14 -11.73
C GLU A 100 -24.72 -7.49 -11.33
N LEU A 101 -23.91 -8.00 -12.29
CA LEU A 101 -22.53 -8.43 -12.05
C LEU A 101 -21.62 -7.32 -11.56
N ILE A 102 -21.85 -6.07 -11.97
CA ILE A 102 -21.09 -4.90 -11.52
C ILE A 102 -21.76 -4.17 -10.33
N GLU A 103 -22.81 -4.73 -9.78
CA GLU A 103 -23.52 -4.20 -8.61
C GLU A 103 -23.94 -2.73 -8.81
N VAL A 104 -24.63 -2.42 -9.92
CA VAL A 104 -25.20 -1.07 -10.13
C VAL A 104 -26.18 -0.77 -9.01
N SER A 105 -26.10 0.41 -8.40
CA SER A 105 -26.88 0.72 -7.19
C SER A 105 -28.35 1.01 -7.46
N GLU A 106 -28.71 1.48 -8.67
CA GLU A 106 -30.08 1.89 -8.97
C GLU A 106 -30.41 1.69 -10.46
N ILE A 107 -31.49 0.96 -10.73
CA ILE A 107 -32.04 0.77 -12.07
C ILE A 107 -33.46 1.33 -12.11
N THR A 108 -33.81 2.08 -13.17
CA THR A 108 -35.16 2.50 -13.45
C THR A 108 -35.61 1.86 -14.75
N GLY A 109 -36.69 1.11 -14.74
CA GLY A 109 -37.30 0.56 -15.95
C GLY A 109 -38.03 1.63 -16.75
N VAL A 110 -37.87 1.63 -18.07
CA VAL A 110 -38.58 2.56 -18.95
C VAL A 110 -39.15 1.79 -20.13
N ILE A 111 -40.48 1.78 -20.23
CA ILE A 111 -41.20 1.15 -21.36
C ILE A 111 -41.52 2.20 -22.39
N THR A 112 -40.85 2.15 -23.55
CA THR A 112 -40.98 3.12 -24.63
C THR A 112 -42.03 2.71 -25.67
N LYS A 113 -42.32 3.59 -26.61
CA LYS A 113 -43.26 3.34 -27.74
C LYS A 113 -44.65 2.92 -27.32
N THR A 114 -45.12 3.40 -26.18
CA THR A 114 -46.47 3.06 -25.65
C THR A 114 -47.59 3.49 -26.58
N ASP A 115 -47.34 4.48 -27.42
CA ASP A 115 -48.26 4.99 -28.48
C ASP A 115 -48.51 4.00 -29.63
N ARG A 116 -47.75 2.89 -29.72
CA ARG A 116 -47.84 1.93 -30.83
C ARG A 116 -48.64 0.69 -30.50
N VAL A 117 -49.02 0.52 -29.25
CA VAL A 117 -49.69 -0.73 -28.78
C VAL A 117 -50.89 -0.39 -27.88
N ALA A 118 -51.79 -1.36 -27.68
CA ALA A 118 -52.87 -1.24 -26.75
C ALA A 118 -52.41 -1.21 -25.26
N PRO A 119 -53.16 -0.58 -24.34
CA PRO A 119 -52.78 -0.45 -22.92
C PRO A 119 -52.47 -1.80 -22.24
N GLU A 120 -53.23 -2.85 -22.60
CA GLU A 120 -53.02 -4.19 -22.03
C GLU A 120 -51.67 -4.78 -22.37
N ARG A 121 -51.13 -4.45 -23.54
CA ARG A 121 -49.75 -4.82 -23.94
C ARG A 121 -48.73 -4.05 -23.17
N VAL A 122 -48.93 -2.79 -22.87
CA VAL A 122 -48.06 -1.96 -22.03
C VAL A 122 -47.97 -2.57 -20.63
N GLU A 123 -49.12 -2.91 -20.02
CA GLU A 123 -49.19 -3.53 -18.69
C GLU A 123 -48.47 -4.90 -18.67
N ALA A 124 -48.65 -5.71 -19.70
CA ALA A 124 -47.96 -7.00 -19.81
C ALA A 124 -46.43 -6.82 -19.87
N VAL A 125 -45.90 -5.81 -20.62
CA VAL A 125 -44.46 -5.56 -20.71
C VAL A 125 -43.92 -4.95 -19.40
N ILE A 126 -44.71 -4.10 -18.70
CA ILE A 126 -44.35 -3.61 -17.35
C ILE A 126 -44.13 -4.82 -16.41
N GLY A 127 -45.09 -5.77 -16.41
CA GLY A 127 -44.97 -7.00 -15.61
C GLY A 127 -43.73 -7.81 -15.94
N GLN A 128 -43.48 -8.05 -17.23
CA GLN A 128 -42.26 -8.77 -17.69
C GLN A 128 -40.96 -8.09 -17.25
N VAL A 129 -40.88 -6.76 -17.37
CA VAL A 129 -39.69 -6.02 -16.93
C VAL A 129 -39.57 -6.01 -15.41
N GLY A 130 -40.66 -5.89 -14.68
CA GLY A 130 -40.68 -6.00 -13.23
C GLY A 130 -40.17 -7.36 -12.73
N GLU A 131 -40.60 -8.46 -13.36
CA GLU A 131 -40.13 -9.82 -13.04
C GLU A 131 -38.63 -9.98 -13.31
N LEU A 132 -38.14 -9.46 -14.45
CA LEU A 132 -36.71 -9.48 -14.77
C LEU A 132 -35.87 -8.68 -13.78
N LEU A 133 -36.33 -7.46 -13.39
CA LEU A 133 -35.67 -6.64 -12.40
C LEU A 133 -35.65 -7.33 -11.01
N ALA A 134 -36.77 -7.94 -10.62
CA ALA A 134 -36.84 -8.69 -9.36
C ALA A 134 -35.89 -9.90 -9.35
N ALA A 135 -35.83 -10.65 -10.44
CA ALA A 135 -34.91 -11.79 -10.58
C ALA A 135 -33.43 -11.37 -10.51
N ALA A 136 -33.10 -10.16 -10.94
CA ALA A 136 -31.77 -9.57 -10.87
C ALA A 136 -31.48 -8.83 -9.54
N GLY A 137 -32.39 -8.90 -8.54
CA GLY A 137 -32.21 -8.25 -7.24
C GLY A 137 -32.67 -6.79 -7.16
N TYR A 138 -33.36 -6.28 -8.20
CA TYR A 138 -33.86 -4.90 -8.30
C TYR A 138 -35.38 -4.82 -8.23
N GLY A 139 -36.03 -5.65 -7.40
CA GLY A 139 -37.48 -5.77 -7.33
C GLY A 139 -38.24 -4.51 -6.91
N GLU A 140 -37.59 -3.56 -6.25
CA GLU A 140 -38.17 -2.26 -5.88
C GLU A 140 -37.99 -1.17 -6.95
N SER A 141 -37.39 -1.50 -8.08
CA SER A 141 -37.12 -0.53 -9.16
C SER A 141 -38.41 -0.06 -9.82
N PRO A 142 -38.66 1.25 -9.92
CA PRO A 142 -39.86 1.77 -10.59
C PRO A 142 -39.76 1.54 -12.11
N VAL A 143 -40.93 1.33 -12.73
CA VAL A 143 -41.08 1.17 -14.18
C VAL A 143 -41.99 2.25 -14.72
N PHE A 144 -41.54 3.03 -15.69
CA PHE A 144 -42.28 4.15 -16.28
C PHE A 144 -42.66 3.85 -17.74
N PRO A 145 -43.95 3.79 -18.07
CA PRO A 145 -44.39 3.77 -19.47
C PRO A 145 -44.31 5.18 -20.08
N VAL A 146 -43.70 5.28 -21.26
CA VAL A 146 -43.46 6.58 -21.95
C VAL A 146 -43.65 6.45 -23.45
N SER A 147 -44.02 7.55 -24.08
CA SER A 147 -43.89 7.77 -25.53
C SER A 147 -43.03 9.00 -25.80
N SER A 148 -41.84 8.82 -26.37
CA SER A 148 -40.98 9.90 -26.80
C SER A 148 -41.60 10.71 -27.99
N ARG A 149 -42.60 10.15 -28.64
CA ARG A 149 -43.30 10.80 -29.79
C ARG A 149 -44.44 11.69 -29.33
N THR A 150 -45.28 11.23 -28.41
CA THR A 150 -46.45 12.00 -27.90
C THR A 150 -46.10 12.86 -26.70
N GLY A 151 -45.02 12.52 -25.96
CA GLY A 151 -44.63 13.13 -24.68
C GLY A 151 -45.29 12.46 -23.45
N ASP A 152 -46.16 11.47 -23.67
CA ASP A 152 -46.87 10.79 -22.55
C ASP A 152 -45.85 10.10 -21.62
N GLY A 153 -46.03 10.22 -20.31
CA GLY A 153 -45.15 9.64 -19.29
C GLY A 153 -43.81 10.33 -19.07
N ILE A 154 -43.32 11.15 -20.02
CA ILE A 154 -42.00 11.82 -19.92
C ILE A 154 -41.92 12.73 -18.69
N ALA A 155 -42.97 13.50 -18.41
CA ALA A 155 -43.01 14.38 -17.22
C ALA A 155 -42.98 13.61 -15.90
N ALA A 156 -43.57 12.41 -15.86
CA ALA A 156 -43.54 11.54 -14.64
C ALA A 156 -42.11 10.97 -14.41
N LEU A 157 -41.47 10.49 -15.48
CA LEU A 157 -40.07 10.04 -15.47
C LEU A 157 -39.12 11.18 -15.07
N ALA A 158 -39.28 12.38 -15.64
CA ALA A 158 -38.45 13.55 -15.31
C ALA A 158 -38.55 13.89 -13.80
N ARG A 159 -39.74 13.91 -13.22
CA ARG A 159 -39.93 14.14 -11.77
C ARG A 159 -39.28 13.05 -10.90
N HIS A 160 -39.31 11.80 -11.34
CA HIS A 160 -38.55 10.73 -10.66
C HIS A 160 -37.06 11.00 -10.71
N LEU A 161 -36.51 11.36 -11.86
CA LEU A 161 -35.10 11.69 -12.03
C LEU A 161 -34.68 12.92 -11.21
N GLU A 162 -35.56 13.92 -11.04
CA GLU A 162 -35.33 15.06 -10.15
C GLU A 162 -35.12 14.62 -8.67
N LYS A 163 -36.01 13.76 -8.19
CA LYS A 163 -35.89 13.23 -6.82
C LYS A 163 -34.58 12.43 -6.64
N THR A 164 -34.31 11.58 -7.61
CA THR A 164 -33.09 10.78 -7.62
C THR A 164 -31.82 11.66 -7.66
N ALA A 165 -31.84 12.74 -8.47
CA ALA A 165 -30.73 13.70 -8.54
C ALA A 165 -30.51 14.44 -7.20
N ALA A 166 -31.59 14.85 -6.53
CA ALA A 166 -31.54 15.52 -5.22
C ALA A 166 -30.93 14.61 -4.14
N ILE A 167 -31.36 13.34 -4.09
CA ILE A 167 -30.82 12.33 -3.17
C ILE A 167 -29.33 12.10 -3.46
N ALA A 168 -28.95 11.99 -4.75
CA ALA A 168 -27.55 11.82 -5.16
C ALA A 168 -26.67 13.02 -4.76
N ALA A 169 -27.16 14.24 -4.91
CA ALA A 169 -26.47 15.46 -4.52
C ALA A 169 -26.28 15.52 -2.98
N GLY A 170 -27.32 15.14 -2.21
CA GLY A 170 -27.24 15.04 -0.74
C GLY A 170 -26.19 14.03 -0.27
N LYS A 171 -26.17 12.83 -0.85
CA LYS A 171 -25.16 11.81 -0.53
C LYS A 171 -23.73 12.28 -0.86
N ARG A 172 -23.55 12.98 -1.99
CA ARG A 172 -22.27 13.57 -2.36
C ARG A 172 -21.81 14.65 -1.39
N ALA A 173 -22.70 15.53 -0.98
CA ALA A 173 -22.41 16.59 -0.02
C ALA A 173 -21.98 16.00 1.34
N GLN A 174 -22.64 14.89 1.78
CA GLN A 174 -22.29 14.19 3.02
C GLN A 174 -21.01 13.38 2.91
N ALA A 175 -20.77 12.73 1.77
CA ALA A 175 -19.56 11.94 1.54
C ALA A 175 -18.31 12.81 1.43
N GLY A 176 -18.46 14.13 1.18
CA GLY A 176 -17.34 15.01 0.87
C GLY A 176 -16.58 14.55 -0.38
N ALA A 177 -15.44 15.16 -0.63
CA ALA A 177 -14.53 14.67 -1.67
C ALA A 177 -13.77 13.44 -1.16
N TRP A 178 -14.42 12.26 -1.21
CA TRP A 178 -13.77 11.00 -0.83
C TRP A 178 -12.64 10.67 -1.80
N GLY A 179 -11.46 10.49 -1.25
CA GLY A 179 -10.27 10.10 -1.99
C GLY A 179 -9.61 11.23 -2.77
N LEU A 180 -8.51 10.90 -3.38
CA LEU A 180 -7.80 11.76 -4.32
C LEU A 180 -8.39 11.61 -5.73
N PHE A 181 -8.15 12.60 -6.58
CA PHE A 181 -8.71 12.65 -7.92
C PHE A 181 -8.34 11.43 -8.77
N ARG A 182 -9.36 10.83 -9.41
CA ARG A 182 -9.25 9.76 -10.40
C ARG A 182 -10.35 9.90 -11.45
N MET A 183 -9.97 9.80 -12.71
CA MET A 183 -10.88 9.86 -13.86
C MET A 183 -10.44 8.88 -14.95
N PRO A 184 -11.24 7.85 -15.31
CA PRO A 184 -10.94 7.02 -16.47
C PRO A 184 -11.14 7.83 -17.74
N ILE A 185 -10.20 7.73 -18.67
CA ILE A 185 -10.24 8.46 -19.94
C ILE A 185 -11.10 7.69 -20.94
N ASP A 186 -12.23 8.27 -21.34
CA ASP A 186 -13.11 7.70 -22.36
C ASP A 186 -12.75 8.17 -23.78
N ARG A 187 -12.16 9.38 -23.91
CA ARG A 187 -11.64 9.92 -25.17
C ARG A 187 -10.40 10.77 -24.93
N ALA A 188 -9.48 10.72 -25.90
CA ALA A 188 -8.34 11.61 -25.97
C ALA A 188 -8.22 12.14 -27.41
N PHE A 189 -8.05 13.43 -27.58
CA PHE A 189 -7.95 14.07 -28.88
C PHE A 189 -7.24 15.42 -28.79
N THR A 190 -6.65 15.86 -29.90
CA THR A 190 -5.98 17.15 -29.99
C THR A 190 -6.85 18.12 -30.73
N LEU A 191 -7.05 19.31 -30.16
CA LEU A 191 -7.75 20.43 -30.79
C LEU A 191 -6.77 21.52 -31.26
N PRO A 192 -6.87 22.00 -32.49
CA PRO A 192 -6.03 23.10 -32.98
C PRO A 192 -6.13 24.34 -32.07
N GLY A 193 -5.00 24.91 -31.68
CA GLY A 193 -4.92 26.08 -30.80
C GLY A 193 -5.16 25.81 -29.29
N ILE A 194 -5.74 24.66 -28.92
CA ILE A 194 -6.03 24.29 -27.51
C ILE A 194 -5.03 23.26 -27.00
N GLY A 195 -4.70 22.28 -27.83
CA GLY A 195 -3.81 21.19 -27.47
C GLY A 195 -4.55 19.89 -27.14
N LEU A 196 -3.93 19.04 -26.32
CA LEU A 196 -4.45 17.72 -25.95
C LEU A 196 -5.57 17.85 -24.92
N VAL A 197 -6.70 17.23 -25.23
CA VAL A 197 -7.87 17.16 -24.36
C VAL A 197 -8.22 15.71 -24.10
N VAL A 198 -8.45 15.38 -22.85
CA VAL A 198 -8.99 14.08 -22.42
C VAL A 198 -10.36 14.28 -21.79
N THR A 199 -11.26 13.32 -21.98
CA THR A 199 -12.60 13.36 -21.38
C THR A 199 -12.85 12.12 -20.52
N GLY A 200 -13.70 12.28 -19.51
CA GLY A 200 -14.10 11.19 -18.63
C GLY A 200 -15.09 11.64 -17.57
N THR A 201 -15.65 10.67 -16.85
CA THR A 201 -16.41 10.93 -15.62
C THR A 201 -15.49 10.80 -14.42
N VAL A 202 -15.45 11.81 -13.57
CA VAL A 202 -14.63 11.79 -12.34
C VAL A 202 -15.12 10.67 -11.42
N ALA A 203 -14.28 9.68 -11.17
CA ALA A 203 -14.63 8.52 -10.32
C ALA A 203 -14.46 8.84 -8.82
N ALA A 204 -13.47 9.67 -8.46
CA ALA A 204 -13.19 10.04 -7.08
C ALA A 204 -12.51 11.41 -7.00
N GLY A 205 -12.62 12.06 -5.84
CA GLY A 205 -11.97 13.34 -5.55
C GLY A 205 -12.49 14.50 -6.43
N ALA A 206 -11.65 15.50 -6.59
CA ALA A 206 -11.91 16.66 -7.43
C ALA A 206 -10.64 17.12 -8.15
N VAL A 207 -10.81 17.84 -9.25
CA VAL A 207 -9.72 18.45 -10.03
C VAL A 207 -10.01 19.93 -10.27
N ALA A 208 -8.96 20.73 -10.24
CA ALA A 208 -9.00 22.17 -10.51
C ALA A 208 -8.05 22.56 -11.65
N VAL A 209 -8.30 23.70 -12.26
CA VAL A 209 -7.36 24.31 -13.21
C VAL A 209 -6.04 24.59 -12.50
N GLY A 210 -4.93 24.17 -13.09
CA GLY A 210 -3.59 24.32 -12.53
C GLY A 210 -3.06 23.09 -11.81
N ASP A 211 -3.90 22.11 -11.51
CA ASP A 211 -3.48 20.88 -10.81
C ASP A 211 -2.42 20.10 -11.59
N ARG A 212 -1.54 19.45 -10.82
CA ARG A 212 -0.57 18.48 -11.34
C ARG A 212 -1.14 17.08 -11.20
N LEU A 213 -1.22 16.39 -12.32
CA LEU A 213 -1.80 15.06 -12.41
C LEU A 213 -0.83 14.11 -13.11
N MET A 214 -1.21 12.83 -13.14
CA MET A 214 -0.47 11.79 -13.83
C MET A 214 -1.39 10.96 -14.72
N VAL A 215 -0.90 10.60 -15.90
CA VAL A 215 -1.55 9.63 -16.78
C VAL A 215 -1.06 8.23 -16.42
N SER A 216 -1.95 7.36 -15.99
CA SER A 216 -1.65 5.99 -15.57
C SER A 216 -2.27 5.00 -16.58
N PRO A 217 -1.59 3.89 -16.93
CA PRO A 217 -0.36 3.35 -16.33
C PRO A 217 0.94 3.94 -16.90
N GLY A 218 0.90 4.82 -17.89
CA GLY A 218 2.08 5.32 -18.59
C GLY A 218 3.06 6.16 -17.75
N GLY A 219 2.60 6.76 -16.64
CA GLY A 219 3.45 7.52 -15.71
C GLY A 219 3.82 8.93 -16.19
N ALA A 220 3.14 9.46 -17.22
CA ALA A 220 3.40 10.81 -17.71
C ALA A 220 2.80 11.87 -16.76
N ALA A 221 3.65 12.76 -16.24
CA ALA A 221 3.21 13.89 -15.44
C ALA A 221 2.61 14.99 -16.34
N VAL A 222 1.45 15.49 -15.97
CA VAL A 222 0.72 16.51 -16.71
C VAL A 222 0.21 17.62 -15.81
N ARG A 223 -0.11 18.78 -16.39
CA ARG A 223 -0.77 19.90 -15.70
C ARG A 223 -2.09 20.21 -16.38
N VAL A 224 -3.11 20.47 -15.59
CA VAL A 224 -4.42 20.92 -16.05
C VAL A 224 -4.33 22.37 -16.51
N ARG A 225 -4.63 22.63 -17.78
CA ARG A 225 -4.62 23.96 -18.38
C ARG A 225 -6.00 24.59 -18.41
N GLY A 226 -7.03 23.77 -18.47
CA GLY A 226 -8.42 24.21 -18.47
C GLY A 226 -9.38 23.04 -18.34
N LEU A 227 -10.57 23.33 -17.85
CA LEU A 227 -11.64 22.37 -17.63
C LEU A 227 -12.91 22.83 -18.35
N HIS A 228 -13.65 21.89 -18.92
CA HIS A 228 -14.98 22.12 -19.48
C HIS A 228 -15.93 21.04 -18.92
N GLY A 229 -17.05 21.48 -18.39
CA GLY A 229 -18.20 20.65 -18.03
C GLY A 229 -19.42 21.10 -18.82
N GLN A 230 -20.17 20.18 -19.42
CA GLN A 230 -21.39 20.46 -20.13
C GLN A 230 -21.24 21.56 -21.21
N ASN A 231 -20.13 21.52 -21.97
CA ASN A 231 -19.74 22.49 -23.02
C ASN A 231 -19.49 23.93 -22.50
N ARG A 232 -19.29 24.12 -21.21
CA ARG A 232 -18.93 25.40 -20.57
C ARG A 232 -17.60 25.32 -19.88
N PRO A 233 -16.77 26.38 -19.85
CA PRO A 233 -15.58 26.41 -19.01
C PRO A 233 -15.99 26.38 -17.54
N ILE A 234 -15.25 25.60 -16.76
CA ILE A 234 -15.41 25.47 -15.31
C ILE A 234 -14.04 25.52 -14.64
N GLU A 235 -13.98 25.91 -13.36
CA GLU A 235 -12.75 25.97 -12.58
C GLU A 235 -12.43 24.64 -11.90
N THR A 236 -13.47 23.87 -11.55
CA THR A 236 -13.33 22.60 -10.82
C THR A 236 -14.32 21.57 -11.36
N ALA A 237 -13.96 20.28 -11.23
CA ALA A 237 -14.88 19.16 -11.45
C ALA A 237 -14.69 18.12 -10.33
N ALA A 238 -15.80 17.57 -9.83
CA ALA A 238 -15.83 16.63 -8.71
C ALA A 238 -16.37 15.25 -9.11
N ALA A 239 -16.20 14.27 -8.21
CA ALA A 239 -16.68 12.91 -8.39
C ALA A 239 -18.14 12.86 -8.88
N GLY A 240 -18.37 12.04 -9.92
CA GLY A 240 -19.65 11.88 -10.61
C GLY A 240 -19.98 13.00 -11.58
N GLU A 241 -19.08 13.91 -11.88
CA GLU A 241 -19.21 14.89 -12.96
C GLU A 241 -18.40 14.44 -14.17
N ARG A 242 -18.95 14.65 -15.36
CA ARG A 242 -18.20 14.41 -16.59
C ARG A 242 -17.58 15.71 -17.07
N CYS A 243 -16.27 15.66 -17.32
CA CYS A 243 -15.54 16.84 -17.78
C CYS A 243 -14.58 16.53 -18.93
N ALA A 244 -14.22 17.58 -19.65
CA ALA A 244 -13.09 17.59 -20.56
C ALA A 244 -11.95 18.36 -19.91
N VAL A 245 -10.78 17.75 -19.89
CA VAL A 245 -9.58 18.26 -19.23
C VAL A 245 -8.54 18.56 -20.31
N ASN A 246 -8.20 19.82 -20.51
CA ASN A 246 -7.07 20.22 -21.34
C ASN A 246 -5.79 20.02 -20.51
N ILE A 247 -4.90 19.17 -20.97
CA ILE A 247 -3.66 18.81 -20.27
C ILE A 247 -2.44 19.20 -21.09
N VAL A 248 -1.39 19.59 -20.38
CA VAL A 248 -0.06 19.85 -20.95
C VAL A 248 0.98 19.01 -20.21
N GLY A 249 1.84 18.34 -20.95
CA GLY A 249 2.90 17.49 -20.42
C GLY A 249 3.81 17.02 -21.53
N SER A 250 4.86 16.29 -21.14
CA SER A 250 5.77 15.63 -22.07
C SER A 250 5.45 14.15 -22.10
N PHE A 251 5.18 13.63 -23.29
CA PHE A 251 4.88 12.23 -23.50
C PHE A 251 6.02 11.59 -24.28
N PRO A 252 6.51 10.40 -23.88
CA PRO A 252 7.40 9.62 -24.74
C PRO A 252 6.68 9.26 -26.04
N ALA A 253 7.42 8.97 -27.09
CA ALA A 253 6.83 8.58 -28.38
C ALA A 253 5.86 7.38 -28.18
N GLY A 254 4.60 7.55 -28.58
CA GLY A 254 3.53 6.56 -28.38
C GLY A 254 2.99 6.45 -26.94
N GLY A 255 3.39 7.35 -26.03
CA GLY A 255 2.93 7.42 -24.63
C GLY A 255 1.86 8.48 -24.39
N GLU A 256 1.23 8.99 -25.45
CA GLU A 256 0.10 9.92 -25.32
C GLU A 256 -1.10 9.22 -24.65
N PRO A 257 -1.90 9.98 -23.87
CA PRO A 257 -3.11 9.44 -23.25
C PRO A 257 -4.06 8.89 -24.29
N ARG A 258 -4.66 7.76 -23.97
CA ARG A 258 -5.65 7.10 -24.82
C ARG A 258 -6.85 6.64 -23.99
N ARG A 259 -7.92 6.23 -24.66
CA ARG A 259 -9.03 5.54 -24.02
C ARG A 259 -8.48 4.31 -23.25
N GLY A 260 -8.94 4.14 -22.03
CA GLY A 260 -8.48 3.08 -21.13
C GLY A 260 -7.44 3.52 -20.10
N ASP A 261 -6.73 4.61 -20.36
CA ASP A 261 -5.84 5.21 -19.37
C ASP A 261 -6.64 5.97 -18.29
N TRP A 262 -5.97 6.26 -17.19
CA TRP A 262 -6.51 7.04 -16.09
C TRP A 262 -5.78 8.38 -15.98
N LEU A 263 -6.53 9.47 -15.74
CA LEU A 263 -5.97 10.72 -15.25
C LEU A 263 -6.20 10.77 -13.74
N LEU A 264 -5.14 10.94 -12.94
CA LEU A 264 -5.23 10.80 -11.50
C LEU A 264 -4.20 11.64 -10.75
N ALA A 265 -4.43 11.83 -9.44
CA ALA A 265 -3.46 12.42 -8.55
C ALA A 265 -2.17 11.58 -8.54
N PRO A 266 -0.96 12.19 -8.57
CA PRO A 266 0.31 11.47 -8.70
C PRO A 266 0.49 10.37 -7.66
N GLU A 267 0.00 10.56 -6.45
CA GLU A 267 0.05 9.63 -5.34
C GLU A 267 -0.78 8.36 -5.57
N ARG A 268 -1.61 8.34 -6.61
CA ARG A 268 -2.48 7.20 -6.98
C ARG A 268 -1.98 6.44 -8.21
N HIS A 269 -0.79 6.78 -8.69
CA HIS A 269 -0.17 6.06 -9.80
C HIS A 269 0.30 4.68 -9.34
N LEU A 270 -0.47 3.66 -9.70
CA LEU A 270 -0.21 2.26 -9.40
C LEU A 270 -0.46 1.41 -10.66
N PRO A 271 0.54 1.26 -11.54
CA PRO A 271 0.43 0.39 -12.69
C PRO A 271 0.46 -1.09 -12.26
N ALA A 272 -0.66 -1.78 -12.39
CA ALA A 272 -0.85 -3.16 -11.97
C ALA A 272 -0.92 -4.11 -13.15
N ARG A 273 -0.12 -5.18 -13.16
CA ARG A 273 -0.21 -6.30 -14.13
C ARG A 273 -0.98 -7.50 -13.60
N ARG A 274 -1.20 -7.57 -12.32
CA ARG A 274 -2.01 -8.61 -11.67
C ARG A 274 -3.00 -7.95 -10.73
N LEU A 275 -4.21 -8.45 -10.78
CA LEU A 275 -5.31 -7.97 -9.95
C LEU A 275 -5.98 -9.18 -9.31
N ASP A 276 -6.23 -9.12 -8.01
CA ASP A 276 -7.14 -10.04 -7.35
C ASP A 276 -8.52 -9.40 -7.29
N LEU A 277 -9.51 -10.11 -7.79
CA LEU A 277 -10.90 -9.69 -7.86
C LEU A 277 -11.79 -10.64 -7.07
N ILE A 278 -12.89 -10.12 -6.54
CA ILE A 278 -14.06 -10.93 -6.22
C ILE A 278 -14.96 -10.92 -7.44
N VAL A 279 -15.32 -12.08 -7.94
CA VAL A 279 -16.07 -12.25 -9.18
C VAL A 279 -17.29 -13.12 -8.94
N ARG A 280 -18.45 -12.67 -9.40
CA ARG A 280 -19.64 -13.51 -9.59
C ARG A 280 -19.61 -14.03 -11.03
N ALA A 281 -19.70 -15.34 -11.21
CA ALA A 281 -19.89 -15.91 -12.55
C ALA A 281 -21.29 -15.57 -13.06
N SER A 282 -21.42 -15.23 -14.34
CA SER A 282 -22.73 -14.97 -14.97
C SER A 282 -23.65 -16.18 -14.82
N ARG A 283 -24.90 -15.96 -14.49
CA ARG A 283 -25.93 -17.00 -14.45
C ARG A 283 -26.19 -17.63 -15.82
N HIS A 284 -25.87 -16.87 -16.87
CA HIS A 284 -26.03 -17.26 -18.28
C HIS A 284 -24.74 -17.78 -18.89
N ALA A 285 -23.67 -17.98 -18.08
CA ALA A 285 -22.42 -18.52 -18.57
C ALA A 285 -22.61 -19.98 -19.04
N GLU A 286 -22.22 -20.27 -20.27
CA GLU A 286 -22.29 -21.61 -20.87
C GLU A 286 -21.37 -22.63 -20.19
N ALA A 287 -20.32 -22.15 -19.51
CA ALA A 287 -19.35 -22.97 -18.81
C ALA A 287 -18.82 -22.22 -17.56
N PRO A 288 -18.39 -22.95 -16.53
CA PRO A 288 -17.82 -22.34 -15.33
C PRO A 288 -16.53 -21.60 -15.65
N LEU A 289 -16.26 -20.54 -14.90
CA LEU A 289 -15.00 -19.80 -14.94
C LEU A 289 -13.89 -20.69 -14.37
N ARG A 290 -12.96 -21.13 -15.22
CA ARG A 290 -11.91 -22.09 -14.86
C ARG A 290 -10.54 -21.44 -14.79
N ASP A 291 -9.64 -22.13 -14.09
CA ASP A 291 -8.22 -21.78 -14.02
C ASP A 291 -7.55 -21.80 -15.39
N GLY A 292 -6.68 -20.78 -15.63
CA GLY A 292 -5.93 -20.65 -16.88
C GLY A 292 -6.71 -20.10 -18.08
N LEU A 293 -8.01 -19.79 -17.91
CA LEU A 293 -8.85 -19.29 -19.00
C LEU A 293 -8.35 -17.94 -19.52
N PRO A 294 -8.12 -17.77 -20.84
CA PRO A 294 -7.85 -16.46 -21.41
C PRO A 294 -9.15 -15.63 -21.40
N VAL A 295 -9.03 -14.38 -20.93
CA VAL A 295 -10.16 -13.48 -20.74
C VAL A 295 -9.85 -12.09 -21.26
N HIS A 296 -10.88 -11.36 -21.66
CA HIS A 296 -10.90 -9.91 -21.76
C HIS A 296 -11.39 -9.34 -20.42
N LEU A 297 -10.56 -8.53 -19.79
CA LEU A 297 -10.94 -7.74 -18.62
C LEU A 297 -11.35 -6.34 -19.08
N HIS A 298 -12.63 -6.02 -18.88
CA HIS A 298 -13.12 -4.66 -19.00
C HIS A 298 -13.06 -3.98 -17.63
N LEU A 299 -12.29 -2.88 -17.53
CA LEU A 299 -12.04 -2.15 -16.29
C LEU A 299 -12.09 -0.64 -16.57
N GLY A 300 -13.05 0.08 -15.98
CA GLY A 300 -13.28 1.47 -16.35
C GLY A 300 -13.60 1.62 -17.83
N THR A 301 -12.73 2.27 -18.58
CA THR A 301 -12.87 2.44 -20.04
C THR A 301 -11.93 1.54 -20.84
N ASP A 302 -11.17 0.69 -20.16
CA ASP A 302 -10.15 -0.18 -20.74
C ASP A 302 -10.67 -1.58 -21.08
N ASP A 303 -10.03 -2.21 -22.08
CA ASP A 303 -10.21 -3.62 -22.49
C ASP A 303 -8.83 -4.25 -22.62
N VAL A 304 -8.52 -5.18 -21.72
CA VAL A 304 -7.19 -5.79 -21.64
C VAL A 304 -7.29 -7.31 -21.59
N VAL A 305 -6.48 -7.96 -22.41
CA VAL A 305 -6.35 -9.41 -22.40
C VAL A 305 -5.54 -9.86 -21.19
N GLY A 306 -5.93 -10.98 -20.60
CA GLY A 306 -5.24 -11.59 -19.49
C GLY A 306 -5.61 -13.06 -19.31
N ARG A 307 -5.08 -13.67 -18.27
CA ARG A 307 -5.40 -15.04 -17.87
C ARG A 307 -5.99 -15.07 -16.47
N ALA A 308 -7.13 -15.72 -16.32
CA ALA A 308 -7.80 -15.93 -15.06
C ALA A 308 -7.18 -17.10 -14.29
N ALA A 309 -7.01 -16.94 -12.98
CA ALA A 309 -6.67 -18.00 -12.05
C ALA A 309 -7.63 -17.98 -10.88
N VAL A 310 -8.41 -19.03 -10.72
CA VAL A 310 -9.32 -19.19 -9.57
C VAL A 310 -8.49 -19.46 -8.31
N LEU A 311 -8.71 -18.72 -7.24
CA LEU A 311 -7.88 -18.77 -6.04
C LEU A 311 -8.41 -19.72 -4.97
N ASP A 312 -9.72 -19.79 -4.78
CA ASP A 312 -10.44 -20.53 -3.76
C ASP A 312 -11.03 -21.87 -4.25
N GLY A 313 -10.56 -22.33 -5.41
CA GLY A 313 -11.03 -23.57 -6.01
C GLY A 313 -10.36 -23.84 -7.36
N ARG A 314 -11.04 -24.62 -8.21
CA ARG A 314 -10.62 -24.88 -9.60
C ARG A 314 -11.53 -24.24 -10.64
N ALA A 315 -12.74 -23.90 -10.22
CA ALA A 315 -13.75 -23.30 -11.08
C ALA A 315 -14.81 -22.60 -10.22
N ILE A 316 -15.45 -21.57 -10.78
CA ILE A 316 -16.61 -20.89 -10.21
C ILE A 316 -17.79 -21.22 -11.13
N ALA A 317 -18.83 -21.87 -10.59
CA ALA A 317 -20.02 -22.23 -11.35
C ALA A 317 -20.90 -21.02 -11.63
N ALA A 318 -21.85 -21.16 -12.57
CA ALA A 318 -22.78 -20.09 -12.93
C ALA A 318 -23.54 -19.57 -11.69
N GLY A 319 -23.50 -18.27 -11.46
CA GLY A 319 -24.12 -17.59 -10.31
C GLY A 319 -23.29 -17.60 -9.02
N GLU A 320 -22.27 -18.45 -8.91
CA GLU A 320 -21.38 -18.49 -7.74
C GLU A 320 -20.40 -17.34 -7.71
N ILE A 321 -19.87 -17.08 -6.51
CA ILE A 321 -18.88 -16.03 -6.25
C ILE A 321 -17.58 -16.67 -5.81
N GLY A 322 -16.44 -16.15 -6.29
CA GLY A 322 -15.13 -16.59 -5.87
C GLY A 322 -14.03 -15.58 -6.14
N PHE A 323 -12.85 -15.80 -5.57
CA PHE A 323 -11.68 -14.98 -5.82
C PHE A 323 -10.96 -15.42 -7.09
N VAL A 324 -10.63 -14.45 -7.93
CA VAL A 324 -9.93 -14.65 -9.20
C VAL A 324 -8.77 -13.70 -9.31
N GLN A 325 -7.58 -14.22 -9.58
CA GLN A 325 -6.44 -13.40 -9.98
C GLN A 325 -6.38 -13.32 -11.51
N ILE A 326 -6.26 -12.11 -12.04
CA ILE A 326 -6.04 -11.90 -13.47
C ILE A 326 -4.58 -11.45 -13.68
N ASP A 327 -3.84 -12.22 -14.49
CA ASP A 327 -2.50 -11.83 -14.98
C ASP A 327 -2.66 -11.19 -16.36
N LEU A 328 -2.39 -9.90 -16.43
CA LEU A 328 -2.68 -9.06 -17.60
C LEU A 328 -1.47 -8.97 -18.54
N ASP A 329 -1.71 -8.89 -19.82
CA ASP A 329 -0.68 -8.75 -20.86
C ASP A 329 0.04 -7.39 -20.78
N ARG A 330 -0.64 -6.35 -20.26
CA ARG A 330 -0.07 -5.03 -19.99
C ARG A 330 -0.56 -4.48 -18.66
N PRO A 331 0.16 -3.53 -18.05
CA PRO A 331 -0.31 -2.88 -16.84
C PRO A 331 -1.55 -2.02 -17.10
N VAL A 332 -2.41 -1.89 -16.07
CA VAL A 332 -3.59 -1.04 -16.02
C VAL A 332 -3.54 -0.16 -14.76
N GLY A 333 -4.29 0.95 -14.75
CA GLY A 333 -4.57 1.69 -13.54
C GLY A 333 -5.78 1.07 -12.85
N ALA A 334 -5.58 0.49 -11.64
CA ALA A 334 -6.67 -0.12 -10.88
C ALA A 334 -6.48 0.12 -9.39
N LEU A 335 -7.58 0.34 -8.67
CA LEU A 335 -7.60 0.39 -7.21
C LEU A 335 -8.75 -0.47 -6.67
N TYR A 336 -8.78 -0.64 -5.35
CA TYR A 336 -9.85 -1.33 -4.65
C TYR A 336 -11.23 -0.75 -5.02
N GLY A 337 -12.17 -1.64 -5.27
CA GLY A 337 -13.55 -1.28 -5.58
C GLY A 337 -13.82 -0.97 -7.05
N ASP A 338 -12.79 -0.85 -7.90
CA ASP A 338 -12.99 -0.66 -9.32
C ASP A 338 -13.75 -1.85 -9.92
N ARG A 339 -14.85 -1.56 -10.61
CA ARG A 339 -15.72 -2.56 -11.22
C ARG A 339 -15.08 -3.19 -12.45
N ALA A 340 -15.30 -4.46 -12.64
CA ALA A 340 -14.73 -5.22 -13.73
C ALA A 340 -15.72 -6.23 -14.31
N VAL A 341 -15.63 -6.45 -15.63
CA VAL A 341 -16.38 -7.49 -16.34
C VAL A 341 -15.39 -8.37 -17.08
N LEU A 342 -15.57 -9.69 -16.93
CA LEU A 342 -14.78 -10.69 -17.62
C LEU A 342 -15.58 -11.24 -18.79
N ARG A 343 -14.97 -11.22 -19.99
CA ARG A 343 -15.53 -11.83 -21.19
C ARG A 343 -14.61 -12.91 -21.73
N ASN A 344 -15.15 -13.85 -22.49
CA ASN A 344 -14.34 -14.87 -23.15
C ASN A 344 -13.37 -14.25 -24.17
N HIS A 345 -12.34 -15.00 -24.57
CA HIS A 345 -11.31 -14.51 -25.49
C HIS A 345 -11.85 -14.00 -26.83
N ALA A 346 -12.99 -14.51 -27.28
CA ALA A 346 -13.68 -14.01 -28.48
C ALA A 346 -14.51 -12.75 -28.21
N SER A 347 -14.54 -12.23 -26.98
CA SER A 347 -15.37 -11.13 -26.50
C SER A 347 -16.86 -11.25 -26.86
N ARG A 348 -17.36 -12.48 -26.96
CA ARG A 348 -18.76 -12.75 -27.35
C ARG A 348 -19.68 -13.02 -26.17
N HIS A 349 -19.16 -13.65 -25.09
CA HIS A 349 -19.96 -14.04 -23.94
C HIS A 349 -19.38 -13.47 -22.66
N THR A 350 -20.25 -12.94 -21.80
CA THR A 350 -19.90 -12.49 -20.45
C THR A 350 -19.69 -13.72 -19.57
N LEU A 351 -18.52 -13.85 -18.97
CA LEU A 351 -18.15 -14.93 -18.06
C LEU A 351 -18.54 -14.61 -16.62
N GLY A 352 -18.45 -13.33 -16.25
CA GLY A 352 -18.73 -12.86 -14.92
C GLY A 352 -18.34 -11.40 -14.75
N GLY A 353 -18.56 -10.88 -13.57
CA GLY A 353 -18.17 -9.53 -13.20
C GLY A 353 -18.01 -9.40 -11.70
N GLY A 354 -17.52 -8.26 -11.26
CA GLY A 354 -17.28 -7.99 -9.86
C GLY A 354 -16.38 -6.77 -9.66
N ARG A 355 -15.52 -6.82 -8.66
CA ARG A 355 -14.67 -5.68 -8.31
C ARG A 355 -13.25 -6.10 -7.94
N VAL A 356 -12.31 -5.18 -8.12
CA VAL A 356 -10.92 -5.31 -7.68
C VAL A 356 -10.89 -5.30 -6.14
N VAL A 357 -10.23 -6.30 -5.56
CA VAL A 357 -9.97 -6.39 -4.12
C VAL A 357 -8.54 -5.96 -3.83
N ASP A 358 -7.56 -6.47 -4.60
CA ASP A 358 -6.16 -6.12 -4.42
C ASP A 358 -5.44 -5.90 -5.76
N PRO A 359 -5.02 -4.66 -6.06
CA PRO A 359 -4.21 -4.34 -7.23
C PRO A 359 -2.71 -4.64 -7.02
N LEU A 360 -2.28 -4.99 -5.79
CA LEU A 360 -0.92 -5.39 -5.44
C LEU A 360 -0.76 -6.92 -5.40
N ALA A 361 -1.54 -7.63 -6.18
CA ALA A 361 -1.63 -9.07 -6.19
C ALA A 361 -0.26 -9.77 -6.39
N PRO A 362 0.13 -10.73 -5.51
CA PRO A 362 1.42 -11.39 -5.55
C PRO A 362 1.50 -12.41 -6.69
N ARG A 363 2.71 -12.61 -7.24
CA ARG A 363 2.95 -13.63 -8.26
C ARG A 363 2.94 -15.05 -7.70
N ARG A 364 3.37 -15.24 -6.45
CA ARG A 364 3.51 -16.54 -5.78
C ARG A 364 2.65 -16.58 -4.53
N GLY A 365 2.25 -17.77 -4.11
CA GLY A 365 1.48 -17.95 -2.89
C GLY A 365 0.00 -17.51 -2.98
N ARG A 366 -0.50 -17.22 -4.19
CA ARG A 366 -1.84 -16.67 -4.42
C ARG A 366 -3.01 -17.53 -3.91
N ARG A 367 -2.78 -18.85 -3.70
CA ARG A 367 -3.78 -19.81 -3.19
C ARG A 367 -3.51 -20.26 -1.75
N LEU A 368 -2.56 -19.67 -1.06
CA LEU A 368 -2.32 -19.99 0.34
C LEU A 368 -3.52 -19.56 1.19
N PRO A 369 -3.90 -20.34 2.21
CA PRO A 369 -5.00 -19.95 3.10
C PRO A 369 -4.83 -18.54 3.70
N ALA A 370 -3.60 -18.16 4.06
CA ALA A 370 -3.31 -16.81 4.56
C ALA A 370 -3.63 -15.72 3.51
N ARG A 371 -3.39 -15.99 2.20
CA ARG A 371 -3.74 -15.03 1.14
C ARG A 371 -5.26 -14.89 0.97
N LEU A 372 -6.00 -15.98 1.06
CA LEU A 372 -7.46 -15.94 0.99
C LEU A 372 -8.06 -15.18 2.18
N ALA A 373 -7.58 -15.45 3.39
CA ALA A 373 -7.97 -14.71 4.59
C ALA A 373 -7.68 -13.20 4.46
N LEU A 374 -6.54 -12.85 3.87
CA LEU A 374 -6.18 -11.45 3.58
C LEU A 374 -7.18 -10.81 2.59
N LEU A 375 -7.53 -11.49 1.50
CA LEU A 375 -8.51 -10.99 0.54
C LEU A 375 -9.89 -10.81 1.17
N GLU A 376 -10.32 -11.75 2.03
CA GLU A 376 -11.56 -11.63 2.81
C GLU A 376 -11.51 -10.41 3.74
N ALA A 377 -10.40 -10.19 4.45
CA ALA A 377 -10.20 -9.03 5.31
C ALA A 377 -10.20 -7.69 4.54
N MET A 378 -9.84 -7.71 3.26
CA MET A 378 -9.91 -6.53 2.37
C MET A 378 -11.30 -6.25 1.82
N MET A 379 -12.25 -7.18 1.89
CA MET A 379 -13.58 -7.06 1.28
C MET A 379 -14.46 -5.93 1.82
N PRO A 380 -14.47 -5.58 3.12
CA PRO A 380 -15.37 -4.53 3.61
C PRO A 380 -15.16 -3.19 2.90
N ALA A 381 -16.26 -2.55 2.50
CA ALA A 381 -16.21 -1.23 1.84
C ALA A 381 -15.73 -0.13 2.79
N ASP A 382 -16.15 -0.21 4.07
CA ASP A 382 -15.71 0.72 5.11
C ASP A 382 -14.23 0.51 5.44
N PRO A 383 -13.37 1.54 5.29
CA PRO A 383 -11.94 1.42 5.53
C PRO A 383 -11.57 1.04 6.98
N ALA A 384 -12.34 1.50 7.96
CA ALA A 384 -12.07 1.19 9.37
C ALA A 384 -12.29 -0.30 9.66
N THR A 385 -13.40 -0.85 9.18
CA THR A 385 -13.72 -2.28 9.30
C THR A 385 -12.67 -3.14 8.58
N ALA A 386 -12.27 -2.75 7.36
CA ALA A 386 -11.25 -3.47 6.61
C ALA A 386 -9.88 -3.43 7.31
N LEU A 387 -9.47 -2.27 7.83
CA LEU A 387 -8.20 -2.16 8.56
C LEU A 387 -8.20 -3.02 9.83
N ALA A 388 -9.32 -3.05 10.57
CA ALA A 388 -9.46 -3.90 11.75
C ALA A 388 -9.34 -5.41 11.39
N GLN A 389 -9.98 -5.84 10.29
CA GLN A 389 -9.88 -7.23 9.83
C GLN A 389 -8.47 -7.56 9.31
N LEU A 390 -7.82 -6.63 8.62
CA LEU A 390 -6.43 -6.79 8.18
C LEU A 390 -5.47 -6.93 9.36
N LEU A 391 -5.63 -6.11 10.40
CA LEU A 391 -4.84 -6.22 11.62
C LEU A 391 -5.05 -7.54 12.37
N ALA A 392 -6.25 -8.12 12.27
CA ALA A 392 -6.52 -9.45 12.82
C ALA A 392 -5.86 -10.56 11.97
N ALA A 393 -5.75 -10.39 10.66
CA ALA A 393 -5.19 -11.38 9.74
C ALA A 393 -3.66 -11.30 9.62
N GLU A 394 -3.08 -10.10 9.52
CA GLU A 394 -1.65 -9.87 9.30
C GLU A 394 -0.90 -9.31 10.52
N GLU A 395 -1.63 -8.89 11.55
CA GLU A 395 -1.10 -8.31 12.80
C GLU A 395 -0.37 -6.97 12.64
N VAL A 396 0.12 -6.65 11.43
CA VAL A 396 0.84 -5.40 11.09
C VAL A 396 0.48 -4.99 9.67
N VAL A 397 -0.03 -3.77 9.48
CA VAL A 397 -0.50 -3.26 8.19
C VAL A 397 0.29 -2.03 7.75
N ASP A 398 0.82 -2.04 6.53
CA ASP A 398 1.40 -0.85 5.88
C ASP A 398 0.27 0.13 5.50
N LEU A 399 0.17 1.22 6.26
CA LEU A 399 -0.86 2.24 6.06
C LEU A 399 -0.68 3.02 4.76
N ALA A 400 0.54 3.14 4.23
CA ALA A 400 0.76 3.82 2.96
C ALA A 400 0.17 3.00 1.79
N SER A 401 0.45 1.69 1.76
CA SER A 401 -0.14 0.77 0.79
C SER A 401 -1.66 0.66 0.96
N PHE A 402 -2.15 0.58 2.19
CA PHE A 402 -3.59 0.56 2.49
C PHE A 402 -4.30 1.82 1.96
N ALA A 403 -3.75 3.01 2.23
CA ALA A 403 -4.30 4.27 1.76
C ALA A 403 -4.23 4.40 0.23
N LEU A 404 -3.14 3.93 -0.40
CA LEU A 404 -2.98 3.91 -1.86
C LEU A 404 -4.06 3.04 -2.50
N VAL A 405 -4.15 1.79 -2.08
CA VAL A 405 -5.09 0.80 -2.65
C VAL A 405 -6.54 1.25 -2.52
N ARG A 406 -6.91 1.87 -1.39
CA ARG A 406 -8.28 2.33 -1.11
C ARG A 406 -8.55 3.78 -1.49
N ASN A 407 -7.61 4.45 -2.15
CA ASN A 407 -7.73 5.86 -2.52
C ASN A 407 -8.02 6.79 -1.33
N LEU A 408 -7.45 6.54 -0.16
CA LEU A 408 -7.66 7.39 1.01
C LEU A 408 -6.72 8.60 0.99
N GLY A 409 -7.26 9.80 1.11
CA GLY A 409 -6.47 11.01 1.31
C GLY A 409 -5.85 11.09 2.71
N PRO A 410 -4.93 12.05 2.94
CA PRO A 410 -4.27 12.21 4.25
C PRO A 410 -5.25 12.41 5.41
N ALA A 411 -6.27 13.26 5.23
CA ALA A 411 -7.29 13.53 6.27
C ALA A 411 -8.10 12.28 6.64
N GLN A 412 -8.41 11.43 5.66
CA GLN A 412 -9.13 10.18 5.87
C GLN A 412 -8.28 9.15 6.61
N LEU A 413 -6.98 9.09 6.30
CA LEU A 413 -6.04 8.23 7.01
C LEU A 413 -5.83 8.69 8.46
N GLU A 414 -5.78 9.99 8.72
CA GLU A 414 -5.72 10.55 10.09
C GLU A 414 -7.01 10.22 10.86
N ALA A 415 -8.18 10.38 10.26
CA ALA A 415 -9.46 10.04 10.91
C ALA A 415 -9.57 8.55 11.29
N LEU A 416 -8.91 7.64 10.56
CA LEU A 416 -8.80 6.23 10.96
C LEU A 416 -7.91 6.05 12.19
N ALA A 417 -6.83 6.83 12.32
CA ALA A 417 -5.90 6.75 13.44
C ALA A 417 -6.49 7.27 14.75
N ASP A 418 -7.45 8.19 14.69
CA ASP A 418 -8.11 8.77 15.87
C ASP A 418 -9.07 7.81 16.60
N GLN A 419 -9.31 6.61 16.07
CA GLN A 419 -10.28 5.65 16.62
C GLN A 419 -9.75 4.75 17.74
N ASP A 420 -8.53 4.97 18.25
CA ASP A 420 -7.86 4.17 19.31
C ASP A 420 -7.79 2.64 19.06
N ALA A 421 -8.21 2.19 17.88
CA ALA A 421 -8.26 0.77 17.51
C ALA A 421 -6.86 0.17 17.26
N PHE A 422 -5.88 1.01 16.98
CA PHE A 422 -4.51 0.60 16.70
C PHE A 422 -3.51 1.72 17.01
N LEU A 423 -2.24 1.35 17.05
CA LEU A 423 -1.12 2.29 17.18
C LEU A 423 -0.53 2.56 15.80
N ARG A 424 -0.31 3.83 15.47
CA ARG A 424 0.46 4.24 14.31
C ARG A 424 1.92 4.37 14.68
N ILE A 425 2.77 3.59 14.06
CA ILE A 425 4.21 3.54 14.28
C ILE A 425 4.97 3.75 12.97
N GLY A 426 6.29 3.85 13.04
CA GLY A 426 7.14 4.06 11.87
C GLY A 426 7.33 5.54 11.52
N SER A 427 7.86 5.81 10.33
CA SER A 427 8.08 7.17 9.86
C SER A 427 6.83 7.75 9.16
N PRO A 428 6.70 9.08 9.03
CA PRO A 428 5.61 9.69 8.26
C PRO A 428 5.53 9.23 6.80
N ARG A 429 6.66 8.76 6.22
CA ARG A 429 6.71 8.24 4.84
C ARG A 429 6.38 6.76 4.73
N ALA A 430 6.50 6.03 5.83
CA ALA A 430 6.21 4.60 5.91
C ALA A 430 5.49 4.31 7.25
N PRO A 431 4.25 4.80 7.41
CA PRO A 431 3.47 4.57 8.61
C PRO A 431 2.92 3.13 8.60
N VAL A 432 2.91 2.51 9.77
CA VAL A 432 2.46 1.13 9.97
C VAL A 432 1.42 1.13 11.09
N ALA A 433 0.34 0.39 10.92
CA ALA A 433 -0.64 0.10 11.96
C ALA A 433 -0.30 -1.22 12.66
N ILE A 434 -0.46 -1.23 13.98
CA ILE A 434 -0.27 -2.41 14.83
C ILE A 434 -1.21 -2.32 16.04
N THR A 435 -1.75 -3.44 16.52
CA THR A 435 -2.53 -3.44 17.76
C THR A 435 -1.63 -3.35 18.99
N ARG A 436 -2.19 -2.87 20.13
CA ARG A 436 -1.45 -2.81 21.41
C ARG A 436 -1.00 -4.19 21.87
N GLU A 437 -1.88 -5.19 21.70
CA GLU A 437 -1.64 -6.59 22.06
C GLU A 437 -0.46 -7.13 21.25
N ARG A 438 -0.45 -6.88 19.94
CA ARG A 438 0.64 -7.37 19.09
C ARG A 438 1.96 -6.68 19.38
N LEU A 439 1.96 -5.38 19.64
CA LEU A 439 3.16 -4.64 20.01
C LEU A 439 3.74 -5.19 21.33
N THR A 440 2.88 -5.50 22.31
CA THR A 440 3.28 -6.12 23.58
C THR A 440 3.87 -7.52 23.37
N ALA A 441 3.23 -8.37 22.57
CA ALA A 441 3.71 -9.71 22.25
C ALA A 441 5.07 -9.70 21.52
N LEU A 442 5.29 -8.73 20.61
CA LEU A 442 6.61 -8.51 20.01
C LEU A 442 7.64 -8.09 21.05
N GLY A 443 7.26 -7.22 21.99
CA GLY A 443 8.10 -6.85 23.11
C GLY A 443 8.53 -8.06 23.96
N ASP A 444 7.58 -8.92 24.32
CA ASP A 444 7.87 -10.13 25.09
C ASP A 444 8.81 -11.09 24.33
N SER A 445 8.60 -11.23 23.02
CA SER A 445 9.46 -12.02 22.14
C SER A 445 10.88 -11.43 22.06
N LEU A 446 11.03 -10.09 22.02
CA LEU A 446 12.33 -9.42 22.06
C LEU A 446 13.05 -9.64 23.39
N VAL A 447 12.33 -9.56 24.52
CA VAL A 447 12.90 -9.85 25.86
C VAL A 447 13.40 -11.29 25.94
N ALA A 448 12.61 -12.27 25.47
CA ALA A 448 12.99 -13.67 25.44
C ALA A 448 14.23 -13.92 24.54
N ALA A 449 14.25 -13.33 23.34
CA ALA A 449 15.37 -13.45 22.41
C ALA A 449 16.65 -12.81 22.97
N LEU A 450 16.53 -11.66 23.63
CA LEU A 450 17.64 -10.99 24.29
C LEU A 450 18.16 -11.79 25.48
N GLY A 451 17.27 -12.42 26.25
CA GLY A 451 17.64 -13.35 27.34
C GLY A 451 18.44 -14.56 26.83
N ALA A 452 17.98 -15.19 25.75
CA ALA A 452 18.71 -16.29 25.11
C ALA A 452 20.08 -15.84 24.56
N TRP A 453 20.16 -14.63 24.00
CA TRP A 453 21.42 -14.05 23.55
C TRP A 453 22.41 -13.84 24.71
N HIS A 454 21.95 -13.31 25.86
CA HIS A 454 22.76 -13.13 27.05
C HIS A 454 23.26 -14.46 27.64
N GLN A 455 22.44 -15.50 27.58
CA GLN A 455 22.88 -16.85 27.99
C GLN A 455 23.98 -17.40 27.09
N ALA A 456 23.91 -17.14 25.78
CA ALA A 456 24.92 -17.56 24.81
C ALA A 456 26.20 -16.72 24.88
N GLN A 457 26.11 -15.45 25.31
CA GLN A 457 27.23 -14.49 25.37
C GLN A 457 27.22 -13.73 26.70
N PRO A 458 27.47 -14.44 27.85
CA PRO A 458 27.34 -13.86 29.18
C PRO A 458 28.44 -12.86 29.56
N ASP A 459 29.53 -12.82 28.81
CA ASP A 459 30.68 -11.91 28.99
C ASP A 459 30.58 -10.64 28.16
N VAL A 460 29.48 -10.46 27.39
CA VAL A 460 29.23 -9.28 26.56
C VAL A 460 28.13 -8.45 27.20
N PHE A 461 28.29 -7.14 27.20
CA PHE A 461 27.34 -6.19 27.78
C PHE A 461 25.95 -6.31 27.17
N GLY A 462 25.89 -6.42 25.85
CA GLY A 462 24.66 -6.59 25.08
C GLY A 462 24.90 -6.48 23.59
N PRO A 463 23.92 -6.86 22.76
CA PRO A 463 23.97 -6.70 21.30
C PRO A 463 23.69 -5.25 20.88
N THR A 464 24.05 -4.91 19.64
CA THR A 464 23.64 -3.67 19.01
C THR A 464 22.17 -3.71 18.62
N ARG A 465 21.56 -2.53 18.36
CA ARG A 465 20.16 -2.44 17.86
C ARG A 465 19.94 -3.34 16.62
N ALA A 466 20.83 -3.28 15.66
CA ALA A 466 20.71 -4.09 14.43
C ALA A 466 20.70 -5.60 14.74
N THR A 467 21.49 -6.04 15.70
CA THR A 467 21.51 -7.44 16.13
C THR A 467 20.20 -7.81 16.83
N VAL A 468 19.70 -6.97 17.76
CA VAL A 468 18.43 -7.22 18.46
C VAL A 468 17.27 -7.36 17.49
N ILE A 469 17.14 -6.43 16.55
CA ILE A 469 16.10 -6.48 15.52
C ILE A 469 16.29 -7.70 14.62
N GLY A 470 17.55 -8.04 14.28
CA GLY A 470 17.87 -9.21 13.48
C GLY A 470 17.42 -10.54 14.08
N LEU A 471 17.34 -10.65 15.41
CA LEU A 471 16.88 -11.86 16.11
C LEU A 471 15.43 -12.24 15.76
N LEU A 472 14.58 -11.25 15.45
CA LEU A 472 13.15 -11.44 15.17
C LEU A 472 12.71 -10.89 13.79
N ARG A 473 13.65 -10.61 12.88
CA ARG A 473 13.34 -10.03 11.56
C ARG A 473 12.33 -10.83 10.74
N ALA A 474 12.28 -12.14 10.92
CA ALA A 474 11.32 -13.01 10.24
C ALA A 474 9.89 -12.96 10.85
N ALA A 475 9.74 -12.39 12.05
CA ALA A 475 8.47 -12.37 12.78
C ALA A 475 7.67 -11.08 12.57
N ALA A 476 8.34 -9.96 12.24
CA ALA A 476 7.67 -8.67 12.02
C ALA A 476 8.54 -7.67 11.23
N PRO A 477 7.93 -6.65 10.60
CA PRO A 477 8.67 -5.54 9.99
C PRO A 477 9.57 -4.80 10.97
N GLU A 478 10.68 -4.24 10.48
CA GLU A 478 11.65 -3.52 11.30
C GLU A 478 11.02 -2.38 12.13
N ALA A 479 10.08 -1.64 11.53
CA ALA A 479 9.39 -0.54 12.22
C ALA A 479 8.61 -1.01 13.45
N ALA A 480 7.99 -2.20 13.40
CA ALA A 480 7.26 -2.77 14.53
C ALA A 480 8.22 -3.26 15.64
N LEU A 481 9.32 -3.87 15.26
CA LEU A 481 10.37 -4.31 16.21
C LEU A 481 11.04 -3.11 16.88
N ASP A 482 11.28 -2.03 16.14
CA ASP A 482 11.81 -0.77 16.69
C ASP A 482 10.86 -0.11 17.70
N ALA A 483 9.59 -0.05 17.37
CA ALA A 483 8.57 0.49 18.26
C ALA A 483 8.47 -0.34 19.55
N ALA A 484 8.47 -1.66 19.42
CA ALA A 484 8.48 -2.58 20.57
C ALA A 484 9.73 -2.37 21.45
N LEU A 485 10.91 -2.27 20.82
CA LEU A 485 12.16 -2.01 21.53
C LEU A 485 12.16 -0.65 22.26
N GLY A 486 11.60 0.40 21.61
CA GLY A 486 11.40 1.71 22.21
C GLY A 486 10.46 1.66 23.43
N THR A 487 9.35 0.94 23.33
CA THR A 487 8.39 0.74 24.43
C THR A 487 9.04 -0.02 25.61
N LEU A 488 9.84 -1.05 25.31
CA LEU A 488 10.59 -1.79 26.34
C LEU A 488 11.61 -0.90 27.05
N ALA A 489 12.29 -0.02 26.33
CA ALA A 489 13.22 0.93 26.92
C ALA A 489 12.51 1.96 27.82
N ALA A 490 11.39 2.52 27.36
CA ALA A 490 10.58 3.47 28.12
C ALA A 490 10.01 2.85 29.41
N SER A 491 9.66 1.57 29.40
CA SER A 491 9.17 0.82 30.58
C SER A 491 10.29 0.26 31.46
N GLY A 492 11.55 0.45 31.08
CA GLY A 492 12.70 -0.09 31.84
C GLY A 492 12.89 -1.60 31.73
N ARG A 493 12.12 -2.31 30.92
CA ARG A 493 12.28 -3.75 30.69
C ARG A 493 13.55 -4.11 29.90
N VAL A 494 14.09 -3.14 29.18
CA VAL A 494 15.38 -3.23 28.47
C VAL A 494 16.15 -1.93 28.74
N VAL A 495 17.44 -2.03 28.96
CA VAL A 495 18.32 -0.89 29.21
C VAL A 495 19.22 -0.66 28.01
N ARG A 496 19.32 0.60 27.57
CA ARG A 496 20.26 1.03 26.55
C ARG A 496 21.48 1.68 27.18
N GLN A 497 22.67 1.24 26.82
CA GLN A 497 23.93 1.87 27.23
C GLN A 497 24.81 2.12 25.99
N GLY A 498 24.90 3.38 25.61
CA GLY A 498 25.52 3.75 24.33
C GLY A 498 24.78 3.15 23.15
N SER A 499 25.46 2.30 22.37
CA SER A 499 24.89 1.56 21.23
C SER A 499 24.38 0.17 21.57
N LEU A 500 24.54 -0.27 22.83
CA LEU A 500 24.24 -1.64 23.27
C LEU A 500 22.93 -1.72 24.03
N TRP A 501 22.27 -2.88 23.98
CA TRP A 501 20.98 -3.17 24.59
C TRP A 501 21.08 -4.40 25.50
N ARG A 502 20.51 -4.33 26.69
CA ARG A 502 20.54 -5.46 27.64
C ARG A 502 19.27 -5.53 28.47
N LEU A 503 19.03 -6.69 29.04
CA LEU A 503 18.08 -6.84 30.16
C LEU A 503 18.62 -6.16 31.41
N PRO A 504 17.79 -5.58 32.29
CA PRO A 504 18.22 -4.88 33.50
C PRO A 504 19.08 -5.77 34.43
N GLU A 505 18.69 -7.03 34.59
CA GLU A 505 19.35 -8.01 35.46
C GLU A 505 20.63 -8.58 34.84
N HIS A 506 20.90 -8.38 33.57
CA HIS A 506 22.11 -8.88 32.91
C HIS A 506 23.33 -8.08 33.35
N GLN A 507 24.23 -8.72 34.04
CA GLN A 507 25.57 -8.21 34.33
C GLN A 507 26.58 -9.06 33.58
N PRO A 508 27.48 -8.47 32.78
CA PRO A 508 28.53 -9.20 32.10
C PRO A 508 29.41 -9.96 33.12
N ARG A 509 29.60 -11.24 32.86
CA ARG A 509 30.41 -12.12 33.74
C ARG A 509 31.11 -13.19 32.93
N LEU A 510 32.22 -13.68 33.46
CA LEU A 510 32.83 -14.87 32.89
C LEU A 510 31.93 -16.09 33.11
N VAL A 511 31.92 -17.00 32.14
CA VAL A 511 31.30 -18.31 32.32
C VAL A 511 32.06 -19.09 33.42
N ALA A 512 31.40 -20.01 34.13
CA ALA A 512 31.96 -20.69 35.27
C ALA A 512 33.33 -21.38 34.99
N ALA A 513 33.54 -21.90 33.79
CA ALA A 513 34.80 -22.49 33.38
C ALA A 513 35.92 -21.42 33.23
N ASP A 514 35.61 -20.25 32.63
CA ASP A 514 36.56 -19.15 32.51
C ASP A 514 36.80 -18.45 33.84
N GLU A 515 35.80 -18.37 34.75
CA GLU A 515 36.00 -17.84 36.10
C GLU A 515 36.96 -18.71 36.92
N LYS A 516 36.80 -20.05 36.87
CA LYS A 516 37.75 -20.97 37.48
C LYS A 516 39.16 -20.82 36.89
N LEU A 517 39.26 -20.65 35.57
CA LEU A 517 40.56 -20.47 34.94
C LEU A 517 41.13 -19.09 35.25
N TRP A 518 40.31 -18.04 35.30
CA TRP A 518 40.70 -16.70 35.75
C TRP A 518 41.28 -16.74 37.16
N GLY A 519 40.64 -17.44 38.11
CA GLY A 519 41.17 -17.61 39.49
C GLY A 519 42.57 -18.27 39.54
N ARG A 520 42.95 -19.04 38.49
CA ARG A 520 44.30 -19.60 38.35
C ARG A 520 45.28 -18.67 37.63
N ILE A 521 44.76 -17.81 36.71
CA ILE A 521 45.57 -16.84 35.94
C ILE A 521 45.93 -15.63 36.80
N LEU A 522 44.99 -15.11 37.60
CA LEU A 522 45.11 -13.88 38.39
C LEU A 522 46.37 -13.87 39.27
N PRO A 523 46.65 -14.90 40.07
CA PRO A 523 47.87 -14.93 40.90
C PRO A 523 49.16 -14.85 40.09
N LEU A 524 49.18 -15.40 38.87
CA LEU A 524 50.37 -15.33 37.99
C LEU A 524 50.57 -13.92 37.41
N LEU A 525 49.47 -13.20 37.14
CA LEU A 525 49.54 -11.80 36.73
C LEU A 525 50.00 -10.88 37.88
N GLU A 526 49.51 -11.12 39.11
CA GLU A 526 49.89 -10.39 40.30
C GLU A 526 51.36 -10.62 40.66
N ALA A 527 51.82 -11.89 40.66
CA ALA A 527 53.20 -12.26 40.93
C ALA A 527 54.20 -11.68 39.90
N GLY A 528 53.71 -11.31 38.69
CA GLY A 528 54.51 -10.70 37.65
C GLY A 528 54.84 -9.22 37.90
N GLU A 529 54.18 -8.58 38.89
CA GLU A 529 54.32 -7.16 39.23
C GLU A 529 54.24 -6.27 37.93
N LEU A 530 55.30 -5.43 37.69
CA LEU A 530 55.36 -4.57 36.52
C LEU A 530 55.68 -5.32 35.21
N ARG A 531 55.94 -6.63 35.27
CA ARG A 531 56.26 -7.50 34.12
C ARG A 531 55.38 -8.75 34.07
N PRO A 532 54.07 -8.62 33.89
CA PRO A 532 53.20 -9.81 33.88
C PRO A 532 53.67 -10.81 32.81
N PRO A 533 53.51 -12.11 33.08
CA PRO A 533 53.91 -13.17 32.17
C PRO A 533 53.18 -13.11 30.84
N ARG A 534 53.82 -13.61 29.79
CA ARG A 534 53.17 -13.73 28.46
C ARG A 534 52.13 -14.83 28.45
N VAL A 535 51.18 -14.77 27.57
CA VAL A 535 50.12 -15.82 27.40
C VAL A 535 50.74 -17.23 27.34
N ARG A 536 51.88 -17.41 26.62
CA ARG A 536 52.55 -18.72 26.53
C ARG A 536 53.18 -19.18 27.86
N GLU A 537 53.67 -18.24 28.67
CA GLU A 537 54.28 -18.52 29.96
C GLU A 537 53.17 -18.92 30.98
N ILE A 538 52.01 -18.22 30.93
CA ILE A 538 50.83 -18.60 31.71
C ILE A 538 50.32 -19.99 31.28
N ALA A 539 50.26 -20.24 29.98
CA ALA A 539 49.83 -21.52 29.42
C ALA A 539 50.72 -22.68 29.89
N ALA A 540 52.05 -22.49 29.87
CA ALA A 540 53.02 -23.46 30.35
C ALA A 540 52.87 -23.70 31.88
N ALA A 541 52.76 -22.64 32.68
CA ALA A 541 52.57 -22.73 34.13
C ALA A 541 51.28 -23.49 34.54
N LEU A 542 50.24 -23.34 33.76
CA LEU A 542 48.95 -23.98 34.02
C LEU A 542 48.74 -25.31 33.28
N SER A 543 49.72 -25.73 32.45
CA SER A 543 49.64 -26.92 31.58
C SER A 543 48.40 -26.90 30.65
N LEU A 544 48.12 -25.74 30.02
CA LEU A 544 46.99 -25.51 29.14
C LEU A 544 47.45 -24.97 27.77
N GLY A 545 46.56 -25.01 26.78
CA GLY A 545 46.82 -24.45 25.47
C GLY A 545 46.84 -22.90 25.49
N PRO A 546 47.79 -22.24 24.79
CA PRO A 546 47.85 -20.77 24.73
C PRO A 546 46.55 -20.11 24.26
N GLU A 547 45.83 -20.72 23.30
CA GLU A 547 44.57 -20.23 22.76
C GLU A 547 43.47 -20.17 23.82
N GLN A 548 43.43 -21.15 24.73
CA GLN A 548 42.48 -21.18 25.84
C GLN A 548 42.73 -20.04 26.83
N ILE A 549 44.00 -19.79 27.17
CA ILE A 549 44.39 -18.69 28.07
C ILE A 549 44.05 -17.34 27.40
N GLU A 550 44.43 -17.17 26.14
CA GLU A 550 44.16 -15.92 25.41
C GLU A 550 42.64 -15.64 25.33
N ARG A 551 41.83 -16.65 25.05
CA ARG A 551 40.37 -16.52 24.99
C ARG A 551 39.79 -16.05 26.34
N THR A 552 40.23 -16.65 27.47
CA THR A 552 39.79 -16.22 28.80
C THR A 552 40.29 -14.83 29.16
N LEU A 553 41.52 -14.46 28.82
CA LEU A 553 42.05 -13.12 29.03
C LEU A 553 41.30 -12.08 28.16
N ARG A 554 40.93 -12.39 26.92
CA ARG A 554 40.11 -11.51 26.06
C ARG A 554 38.70 -11.30 26.63
N ARG A 555 38.11 -12.34 27.25
CA ARG A 555 36.85 -12.20 27.96
C ARG A 555 36.96 -11.35 29.21
N ALA A 556 38.05 -11.56 29.97
CA ALA A 556 38.38 -10.74 31.14
C ALA A 556 38.68 -9.28 30.76
N GLU A 557 39.31 -9.02 29.60
CA GLU A 557 39.55 -7.67 29.05
C GLU A 557 38.22 -6.95 28.76
N ARG A 558 37.25 -7.64 28.15
CA ARG A 558 35.91 -7.05 27.93
C ARG A 558 35.17 -6.65 29.21
N LEU A 559 35.47 -7.35 30.30
CA LEU A 559 34.96 -7.05 31.65
C LEU A 559 35.81 -6.02 32.40
N GLY A 560 36.84 -5.46 31.80
CA GLY A 560 37.75 -4.51 32.46
C GLY A 560 38.67 -5.11 33.49
N ARG A 561 38.72 -6.46 33.66
CA ARG A 561 39.59 -7.12 34.64
C ARG A 561 41.08 -7.12 34.27
N VAL A 562 41.39 -7.01 32.99
CA VAL A 562 42.72 -6.83 32.42
C VAL A 562 42.66 -5.94 31.19
N ALA A 563 43.80 -5.45 30.76
CA ALA A 563 43.96 -4.72 29.53
C ALA A 563 45.11 -5.30 28.67
N LYS A 564 44.90 -5.45 27.37
CA LYS A 564 45.97 -5.88 26.44
C LYS A 564 46.87 -4.68 26.13
N VAL A 565 48.10 -4.70 26.62
CA VAL A 565 49.09 -3.65 26.41
C VAL A 565 50.02 -3.98 25.25
N ALA A 566 50.36 -5.24 25.06
CA ALA A 566 51.20 -5.72 23.97
C ALA A 566 50.69 -7.07 23.44
N ASP A 567 51.23 -7.53 22.30
CA ASP A 567 50.97 -8.88 21.82
C ASP A 567 51.34 -9.91 22.87
N ASN A 568 50.38 -10.79 23.17
CA ASN A 568 50.55 -11.86 24.21
C ASN A 568 50.79 -11.34 25.61
N ARG A 569 50.51 -10.07 25.96
CA ARG A 569 50.60 -9.53 27.32
C ARG A 569 49.39 -8.76 27.77
N PHE A 570 48.87 -9.12 28.91
CA PHE A 570 47.72 -8.49 29.59
C PHE A 570 48.17 -8.00 30.97
N TYR A 571 47.69 -6.80 31.29
CA TYR A 571 47.98 -6.12 32.56
C TYR A 571 46.71 -5.98 33.38
N LEU A 572 46.89 -6.12 34.71
CA LEU A 572 45.83 -5.74 35.65
C LEU A 572 45.69 -4.21 35.71
N PRO A 573 44.48 -3.67 35.94
CA PRO A 573 44.26 -2.23 36.12
C PRO A 573 45.18 -1.66 37.21
N ALA A 574 45.27 -2.32 38.34
CA ALA A 574 46.17 -1.91 39.44
C ALA A 574 47.64 -1.76 38.98
N THR A 575 48.14 -2.66 38.15
CA THR A 575 49.49 -2.58 37.61
C THR A 575 49.65 -1.40 36.63
N LEU A 576 48.61 -1.12 35.86
CA LEU A 576 48.61 0.05 34.95
C LEU A 576 48.54 1.38 35.73
N ALA A 577 47.83 1.39 36.84
CA ALA A 577 47.80 2.53 37.75
C ALA A 577 49.21 2.83 38.31
N LEU A 578 49.92 1.78 38.82
CA LEU A 578 51.29 1.93 39.29
C LEU A 578 52.23 2.43 38.17
N LEU A 579 52.08 1.93 36.95
CA LEU A 579 52.91 2.40 35.81
C LEU A 579 52.61 3.84 35.42
N ALA A 580 51.35 4.28 35.51
CA ALA A 580 50.97 5.66 35.27
C ALA A 580 51.48 6.59 36.40
N ASP A 581 51.46 6.14 37.66
CA ASP A 581 52.02 6.88 38.79
C ASP A 581 53.55 7.03 38.68
N ILE A 582 54.24 5.97 38.23
CA ILE A 582 55.70 6.07 37.90
C ILE A 582 55.96 7.14 36.83
N ALA A 583 55.11 7.19 35.81
CA ALA A 583 55.26 8.25 34.78
C ALA A 583 55.03 9.64 35.39
N ARG A 584 54.04 9.80 36.27
CA ARG A 584 53.77 11.06 36.97
C ARG A 584 54.93 11.45 37.85
N GLU A 585 55.43 10.55 38.73
CA GLU A 585 56.62 10.83 39.60
C GLU A 585 57.81 11.31 38.80
N LEU A 586 58.07 10.70 37.63
CA LEU A 586 59.21 11.05 36.74
C LEU A 586 58.97 12.46 36.11
N ALA A 587 57.77 12.78 35.71
CA ALA A 587 57.46 14.10 35.19
C ALA A 587 57.56 15.19 36.26
N GLU A 588 57.06 14.92 37.46
CA GLU A 588 57.14 15.85 38.62
C GLU A 588 58.61 16.09 39.07
N ALA A 589 59.49 15.06 38.97
CA ALA A 589 60.87 15.21 39.30
C ALA A 589 61.72 15.90 38.21
N SER A 590 61.14 16.14 37.04
CA SER A 590 61.84 16.79 35.90
C SER A 590 61.51 18.30 35.85
N PRO A 591 62.52 19.17 35.65
CA PRO A 591 62.29 20.64 35.50
C PRO A 591 61.36 21.00 34.32
N GLU A 592 61.27 20.12 33.32
CA GLU A 592 60.47 20.33 32.10
C GLU A 592 59.07 19.71 32.21
N ALA A 593 58.69 19.16 33.40
CA ALA A 593 57.45 18.43 33.64
C ALA A 593 57.23 17.30 32.59
N ALA A 594 58.32 16.66 32.11
CA ALA A 594 58.34 15.68 31.07
C ALA A 594 59.36 14.58 31.38
N PHE A 595 59.19 13.37 30.84
CA PHE A 595 60.09 12.26 31.04
C PHE A 595 60.36 11.54 29.70
N THR A 596 61.49 10.84 29.60
CA THR A 596 61.83 10.03 28.41
C THR A 596 61.52 8.54 28.64
N ALA A 597 61.44 7.78 27.57
CA ALA A 597 61.26 6.30 27.66
C ALA A 597 62.46 5.63 28.35
N GLN A 598 63.63 6.22 28.33
CA GLN A 598 64.82 5.71 29.06
C GLN A 598 64.62 5.92 30.56
N MET A 599 64.19 7.11 31.04
CA MET A 599 63.91 7.36 32.45
C MET A 599 62.85 6.43 32.99
N PHE A 600 61.79 6.24 32.23
CA PHE A 600 60.70 5.30 32.61
C PHE A 600 61.21 3.84 32.70
N LYS A 601 62.02 3.40 31.73
CA LYS A 601 62.67 2.08 31.76
C LYS A 601 63.52 1.88 33.01
N ASP A 602 64.35 2.86 33.31
CA ASP A 602 65.31 2.77 34.43
C ASP A 602 64.58 2.77 35.77
N ARG A 603 63.51 3.55 35.95
CA ARG A 603 62.69 3.60 37.17
C ARG A 603 61.78 2.40 37.37
N SER A 604 61.15 1.94 36.26
CA SER A 604 60.22 0.79 36.30
C SER A 604 60.94 -0.57 36.24
N GLY A 605 62.23 -0.59 35.81
CA GLY A 605 62.99 -1.83 35.57
C GLY A 605 62.44 -2.70 34.45
N VAL A 606 61.52 -2.21 33.62
CA VAL A 606 60.90 -2.97 32.51
C VAL A 606 61.82 -2.95 31.30
N GLY A 607 61.88 -4.05 30.52
CA GLY A 607 62.75 -4.15 29.37
C GLY A 607 62.35 -3.18 28.24
N ARG A 608 63.34 -2.69 27.43
CA ARG A 608 63.14 -1.60 26.42
C ARG A 608 61.90 -1.76 25.54
N ASN A 609 61.69 -2.92 24.92
CA ASN A 609 60.56 -3.15 24.04
C ASN A 609 59.22 -3.05 24.76
N LEU A 610 59.17 -3.61 25.99
CA LEU A 610 57.93 -3.56 26.77
C LEU A 610 57.64 -2.16 27.30
N THR A 611 58.64 -1.37 27.63
CA THR A 611 58.53 0.09 27.94
C THR A 611 57.82 0.83 26.83
N ILE A 612 58.21 0.62 25.56
CA ILE A 612 57.58 1.27 24.43
C ILE A 612 56.09 0.92 24.37
N HIS A 613 55.74 -0.35 24.46
CA HIS A 613 54.33 -0.78 24.42
C HIS A 613 53.49 -0.22 25.58
N ILE A 614 54.06 -0.18 26.77
CA ILE A 614 53.38 0.41 27.94
C ILE A 614 53.12 1.89 27.72
N LEU A 615 54.15 2.64 27.30
CA LEU A 615 54.02 4.06 27.09
C LEU A 615 53.06 4.38 25.91
N GLU A 616 53.07 3.62 24.82
CA GLU A 616 52.10 3.74 23.74
C GLU A 616 50.68 3.40 24.19
N TYR A 617 50.53 2.47 25.12
CA TYR A 617 49.24 2.18 25.72
C TYR A 617 48.75 3.34 26.62
N LEU A 618 49.61 3.91 27.48
CA LEU A 618 49.31 5.07 28.32
C LEU A 618 48.96 6.32 27.46
N ASP A 619 49.70 6.53 26.35
CA ASP A 619 49.42 7.60 25.37
C ASP A 619 48.00 7.40 24.78
N ARG A 620 47.64 6.19 24.37
CA ARG A 620 46.35 5.84 23.78
C ARG A 620 45.19 6.01 24.78
N MET A 621 45.44 5.68 26.05
CA MET A 621 44.45 5.85 27.11
C MET A 621 44.36 7.30 27.62
N GLY A 622 45.20 8.20 27.15
CA GLY A 622 45.19 9.61 27.55
C GLY A 622 45.84 9.89 28.91
N ALA A 623 46.58 8.93 29.47
CA ALA A 623 47.36 9.15 30.69
C ALA A 623 48.62 9.97 30.38
N THR A 624 49.26 9.75 29.24
CA THR A 624 50.42 10.48 28.79
C THR A 624 50.25 10.98 27.35
N ARG A 625 51.09 11.90 26.91
CA ARG A 625 51.15 12.37 25.53
C ARG A 625 52.62 12.56 25.09
N ARG A 626 52.98 11.96 23.98
CA ARG A 626 54.33 12.06 23.41
C ARG A 626 54.56 13.43 22.74
N ILE A 627 55.68 14.09 23.08
CA ILE A 627 56.16 15.32 22.49
C ILE A 627 57.64 15.11 22.11
N GLY A 628 57.94 14.83 20.83
CA GLY A 628 59.27 14.46 20.39
C GLY A 628 59.78 13.18 21.04
N ASP A 629 60.91 13.21 21.74
CA ASP A 629 61.47 12.04 22.46
C ASP A 629 61.01 11.97 23.94
N ALA A 630 60.30 13.00 24.43
CA ALA A 630 59.73 13.04 25.77
C ALA A 630 58.23 12.79 25.80
N ARG A 631 57.69 12.60 26.99
CA ARG A 631 56.25 12.53 27.28
C ARG A 631 55.87 13.46 28.46
N ILE A 632 54.71 14.05 28.32
CA ILE A 632 54.04 14.78 29.44
C ILE A 632 52.91 13.90 29.98
N VAL A 633 52.62 14.07 31.25
CA VAL A 633 51.53 13.40 31.93
C VAL A 633 50.28 14.23 31.85
N LEU A 634 49.14 13.60 31.50
CA LEU A 634 47.82 14.23 31.43
C LEU A 634 46.91 13.73 32.57
N ALA A 635 47.06 12.47 33.00
CA ALA A 635 46.37 11.87 34.13
C ALA A 635 47.24 10.77 34.77
N GLY A 636 47.10 10.58 36.09
CA GLY A 636 47.83 9.55 36.80
C GLY A 636 47.11 8.21 36.91
N GLY A 637 47.42 7.45 37.97
CA GLY A 637 46.88 6.12 38.21
C GLY A 637 45.37 6.11 38.42
N GLU A 638 44.79 7.23 38.79
CA GLU A 638 43.33 7.40 38.94
C GLU A 638 42.52 7.08 37.66
N LEU A 639 43.16 7.15 36.48
CA LEU A 639 42.53 6.76 35.19
C LEU A 639 42.26 5.24 35.09
N PHE A 640 42.92 4.44 35.89
CA PHE A 640 42.84 2.97 35.86
C PHE A 640 42.24 2.37 37.16
N ALA A 641 41.74 3.22 38.05
CA ALA A 641 41.13 2.86 39.31
C ALA A 641 39.74 2.23 39.20
#